data_62380023eeb6da552bffdb7ca276d8a5
#
_entry.id   62380023eeb6da552bffdb7ca276d8a5
#
_cell.length_a   1.000
_cell.length_b   1.000
_cell.length_c   1.000
_cell.angle_alpha   90.00
_cell.angle_beta   90.00
_cell.angle_gamma   90.00
#
_symmetry.space_group_name_H-M   'P 1'
#
loop_
_entity.id
_entity.type
_entity.pdbx_description
1 polymer ?
#
loop_
_entity_poly.entity_id
_entity_poly.type
_entity_poly.pdbx_seq_one_letter_code
_entity_poly.pdbx_strand_id
1 'polypeptide(L)'
;MFQKVILLILLSIASIFAWGQRGLKPEVESKPLVGGQTYAIVIGISKYKAVPSLQYAHRDAEAFKSLLMSPAGGKVPPENIEFFMNEEATRNNVADAISETARKAKPGDRVYFFFAGHGDMEDLTQIENGLLLLYNSPNGNYFGMKDDVLELLDLKRYLSPLAQRDIEMIFIVDACHSGNLKGGVEGLQMTTQALATAWGKEYKILSCQPNQLSQEGSQWGGGRGLFALQLEEGIKGLADRNGDYSVSFAEVQQYILEKVSTFSEYKQIPLVVGDLSKPLVRVDTATLNQLRKQKENERLTLGQVNTKGNENQWADSLSDYGKKLYASFQRLVVAQQLIWPRDTNAMRDYRAFTATFPNHPLATTMRRNLAAALNQRFDSIVNPMLRGETSYSTKDGCYYAGMELDSCMSLLGESHYMYRNLQARSLFMKAMTLTWALTEGEYNIGMQSTVKKSVAYLEESERLEPNTAYTIGQLGEHYFLLGEYAKANEKFERYLSLRPSDYWAKQTLANIYSNQNLFGKAEILYRDLLKKYPAYAAVYHSLSNTLYEQGKKNEARDIIQPLLTKGYDTTNYYFLMGLWSTKANLTDSSMYWYRKCYAFNPAMESICLNNIGHKLMVKGAYDSAVMYFKRVIEIDSATPFPYFNLGCISMLQQDYAQAAQWHVTGLDKNNTNPDGYLSGMSLYYGKKYKDIGSKAFHLFDGKMRTFKLVYLSYLNILYVYLRVPSMFTQKEDIELIFQQLDRFKQYDATTEYHRACYGSLRGDTEEAMKRLESALAKGFGDSFALRNDLDLAAIQKLPSFGKLMKQYFK
;
A
#
# COMPACT_ATOMS: atom_id res chain seq x y z
N MET A 1 25.19 0.29 -23.02
CA MET A 1 24.72 -0.98 -22.40
C MET A 1 25.51 -1.31 -21.13
N PHE A 2 26.81 -1.17 -21.09
CA PHE A 2 27.67 -1.36 -19.91
C PHE A 2 27.28 -0.42 -18.75
N GLN A 3 26.93 0.83 -19.05
CA GLN A 3 26.40 1.78 -18.07
C GLN A 3 25.04 1.38 -17.49
N LYS A 4 24.18 0.69 -18.26
CA LYS A 4 22.85 0.23 -17.78
C LYS A 4 22.92 -0.94 -16.81
N VAL A 5 23.93 -1.81 -16.94
CA VAL A 5 24.12 -2.96 -16.03
C VAL A 5 24.79 -2.52 -14.72
N ILE A 6 25.72 -1.57 -14.79
CA ILE A 6 26.28 -0.93 -13.59
C ILE A 6 25.20 -0.11 -12.88
N LEU A 7 24.29 0.52 -13.62
CA LEU A 7 23.17 1.24 -13.08
C LEU A 7 22.16 0.30 -12.37
N LEU A 8 21.94 -0.91 -12.90
CA LEU A 8 21.08 -1.93 -12.25
C LEU A 8 21.72 -2.47 -10.95
N ILE A 9 23.04 -2.65 -10.90
CA ILE A 9 23.75 -3.06 -9.68
C ILE A 9 23.75 -1.90 -8.65
N LEU A 10 23.93 -0.67 -9.10
CA LEU A 10 23.84 0.52 -8.23
C LEU A 10 22.40 0.83 -7.80
N LEU A 11 21.40 0.53 -8.62
CA LEU A 11 19.99 0.67 -8.27
C LEU A 11 19.53 -0.41 -7.27
N SER A 12 20.10 -1.62 -7.32
CA SER A 12 19.84 -2.64 -6.29
C SER A 12 20.45 -2.26 -4.94
N ILE A 13 21.60 -1.58 -4.93
CA ILE A 13 22.21 -1.04 -3.70
C ILE A 13 21.39 0.16 -3.17
N ALA A 14 20.91 1.03 -4.04
CA ALA A 14 20.04 2.14 -3.66
C ALA A 14 18.68 1.68 -3.10
N SER A 15 18.15 0.56 -3.59
CA SER A 15 16.92 -0.02 -3.04
C SER A 15 17.13 -0.62 -1.64
N ILE A 16 18.29 -1.18 -1.35
CA ILE A 16 18.62 -1.67 0.00
C ILE A 16 18.72 -0.50 1.00
N PHE A 17 19.25 0.66 0.59
CA PHE A 17 19.27 1.87 1.44
C PHE A 17 17.89 2.54 1.56
N ALA A 18 17.00 2.42 0.56
CA ALA A 18 15.64 2.97 0.63
C ALA A 18 14.75 2.23 1.65
N TRP A 19 15.04 0.98 1.96
CA TRP A 19 14.29 0.21 2.98
C TRP A 19 14.58 0.66 4.43
N GLY A 20 15.72 1.32 4.68
CA GLY A 20 16.09 1.80 6.03
C GLY A 20 15.49 3.13 6.46
N GLN A 21 14.82 3.87 5.58
CA GLN A 21 14.32 5.24 5.86
C GLN A 21 12.79 5.38 5.87
N ARG A 22 12.05 4.32 6.09
CA ARG A 22 10.62 4.42 6.41
C ARG A 22 10.47 5.09 7.78
N GLY A 23 9.71 6.17 7.85
CA GLY A 23 9.50 6.91 9.11
C GLY A 23 9.98 8.36 9.10
N LEU A 24 10.32 8.91 7.92
CA LEU A 24 10.56 10.34 7.75
C LEU A 24 9.30 11.12 8.14
N LYS A 25 9.47 12.03 9.11
CA LYS A 25 8.41 12.98 9.45
C LYS A 25 8.45 14.13 8.45
N PRO A 26 7.31 14.56 7.89
CA PRO A 26 7.27 15.76 7.09
C PRO A 26 7.66 16.97 7.91
N GLU A 27 8.32 17.93 7.28
CA GLU A 27 8.48 19.24 7.87
C GLU A 27 7.08 19.89 7.95
N VAL A 28 6.61 20.15 9.18
CA VAL A 28 5.26 20.69 9.40
C VAL A 28 5.23 22.13 8.92
N GLU A 29 4.65 22.37 7.74
CA GLU A 29 4.36 23.74 7.31
C GLU A 29 3.38 24.38 8.29
N SER A 30 3.74 25.54 8.83
CA SER A 30 2.91 26.29 9.78
C SER A 30 1.71 27.02 9.15
N LYS A 31 1.47 26.87 7.85
CA LYS A 31 0.37 27.55 7.15
C LYS A 31 -0.98 26.91 7.46
N PRO A 32 -2.06 27.68 7.70
CA PRO A 32 -3.39 27.14 7.87
C PRO A 32 -3.83 26.35 6.60
N LEU A 33 -4.61 25.28 6.79
CA LEU A 33 -5.17 24.45 5.69
C LEU A 33 -6.15 25.23 4.81
N VAL A 34 -6.83 26.19 5.40
CA VAL A 34 -7.79 27.08 4.75
C VAL A 34 -7.18 28.48 4.74
N GLY A 35 -7.11 29.09 3.57
CA GLY A 35 -6.57 30.45 3.44
C GLY A 35 -7.52 31.55 3.92
N GLY A 36 -8.79 31.18 4.18
CA GLY A 36 -9.86 32.07 4.62
C GLY A 36 -10.45 31.72 5.99
N GLN A 37 -11.63 32.25 6.27
CA GLN A 37 -12.40 32.01 7.47
C GLN A 37 -13.17 30.69 7.38
N THR A 38 -13.47 30.09 8.53
CA THR A 38 -14.38 28.95 8.62
C THR A 38 -15.68 29.37 9.26
N TYR A 39 -16.80 29.01 8.63
CA TYR A 39 -18.17 29.19 9.13
C TYR A 39 -18.82 27.83 9.31
N ALA A 40 -19.82 27.76 10.18
CA ALA A 40 -20.58 26.53 10.39
C ALA A 40 -22.06 26.82 10.68
N ILE A 41 -22.93 25.99 10.12
CA ILE A 41 -24.35 25.87 10.49
C ILE A 41 -24.50 24.48 11.09
N VAL A 42 -24.82 24.42 12.37
CA VAL A 42 -24.85 23.17 13.14
C VAL A 42 -26.24 22.97 13.74
N ILE A 43 -26.89 21.88 13.33
CA ILE A 43 -28.28 21.57 13.69
C ILE A 43 -28.35 20.22 14.37
N GLY A 44 -29.01 20.15 15.55
CA GLY A 44 -29.23 18.93 16.28
C GLY A 44 -30.60 18.82 16.90
N ILE A 45 -31.42 17.86 16.43
CA ILE A 45 -32.82 17.78 16.84
C ILE A 45 -33.08 16.39 17.42
N SER A 46 -33.29 16.34 18.74
CA SER A 46 -33.78 15.15 19.43
C SER A 46 -35.28 15.26 19.79
N LYS A 47 -35.78 16.46 20.07
CA LYS A 47 -37.15 16.71 20.41
C LYS A 47 -37.87 17.35 19.24
N TYR A 48 -38.91 16.72 18.77
CA TYR A 48 -39.77 17.18 17.68
C TYR A 48 -41.18 17.45 18.21
N LYS A 49 -41.90 18.35 17.56
CA LYS A 49 -43.27 18.69 17.93
C LYS A 49 -44.30 17.61 17.58
N ALA A 50 -44.12 16.96 16.44
CA ALA A 50 -45.06 15.97 15.91
C ALA A 50 -44.41 14.65 15.44
N VAL A 51 -43.08 14.62 15.30
CA VAL A 51 -42.31 13.44 14.89
C VAL A 51 -41.79 12.71 16.14
N PRO A 52 -41.60 11.39 16.12
CA PRO A 52 -41.00 10.65 17.25
C PRO A 52 -39.62 11.23 17.64
N SER A 53 -39.40 11.35 18.96
CA SER A 53 -38.14 11.91 19.47
C SER A 53 -36.94 10.96 19.28
N LEU A 54 -35.78 11.52 19.00
CA LEU A 54 -34.45 10.89 19.10
C LEU A 54 -33.87 11.12 20.49
N GLN A 55 -32.86 10.36 20.87
CA GLN A 55 -32.27 10.45 22.21
C GLN A 55 -31.04 11.38 22.25
N TYR A 56 -30.16 11.34 21.23
CA TYR A 56 -28.84 11.92 21.35
C TYR A 56 -28.41 12.88 20.23
N ALA A 57 -29.22 13.09 19.19
CA ALA A 57 -28.86 13.95 18.05
C ALA A 57 -28.46 15.38 18.46
N HIS A 58 -29.10 15.97 19.48
CA HIS A 58 -28.73 17.26 20.04
C HIS A 58 -27.30 17.26 20.63
N ARG A 59 -26.91 16.15 21.31
CA ARG A 59 -25.55 16.01 21.86
C ARG A 59 -24.48 15.86 20.78
N ASP A 60 -24.82 15.27 19.65
CA ASP A 60 -23.92 15.16 18.50
C ASP A 60 -23.61 16.53 17.89
N ALA A 61 -24.62 17.39 17.80
CA ALA A 61 -24.44 18.77 17.36
C ALA A 61 -23.62 19.60 18.35
N GLU A 62 -23.88 19.47 19.68
CA GLU A 62 -23.08 20.12 20.73
C GLU A 62 -21.60 19.71 20.66
N ALA A 63 -21.34 18.41 20.48
CA ALA A 63 -19.99 17.91 20.39
C ALA A 63 -19.29 18.36 19.11
N PHE A 64 -19.99 18.40 17.98
CA PHE A 64 -19.44 18.91 16.73
C PHE A 64 -19.12 20.41 16.82
N LYS A 65 -20.00 21.22 17.41
CA LYS A 65 -19.70 22.63 17.72
C LYS A 65 -18.44 22.76 18.58
N SER A 66 -18.36 21.99 19.66
CA SER A 66 -17.20 21.97 20.56
C SER A 66 -15.92 21.54 19.85
N LEU A 67 -16.01 20.56 18.93
CA LEU A 67 -14.91 20.15 18.09
C LEU A 67 -14.42 21.29 17.22
N LEU A 68 -15.30 22.00 16.51
CA LEU A 68 -14.94 23.12 15.63
C LEU A 68 -14.22 24.25 16.41
N MET A 69 -14.65 24.53 17.63
CA MET A 69 -14.04 25.55 18.50
C MET A 69 -12.68 25.09 19.09
N SER A 70 -12.40 23.77 19.08
CA SER A 70 -11.16 23.19 19.60
C SER A 70 -9.97 23.35 18.64
N PRO A 71 -8.71 23.16 19.11
CA PRO A 71 -7.57 23.11 18.23
C PRO A 71 -7.67 22.06 17.10
N ALA A 72 -8.25 20.91 17.37
CA ALA A 72 -8.46 19.85 16.37
C ALA A 72 -9.48 20.22 15.28
N GLY A 73 -10.44 21.07 15.59
CA GLY A 73 -11.45 21.55 14.64
C GLY A 73 -11.09 22.90 13.96
N GLY A 74 -9.92 23.45 14.25
CA GLY A 74 -9.42 24.67 13.60
C GLY A 74 -9.69 25.96 14.39
N LYS A 75 -10.15 25.90 15.64
CA LYS A 75 -10.44 27.05 16.51
C LYS A 75 -11.42 28.03 15.88
N VAL A 76 -12.50 27.51 15.32
CA VAL A 76 -13.54 28.35 14.70
C VAL A 76 -14.13 29.30 15.74
N PRO A 77 -14.16 30.61 15.49
CA PRO A 77 -14.75 31.59 16.41
C PRO A 77 -16.25 31.31 16.65
N PRO A 78 -16.74 31.46 17.89
CA PRO A 78 -18.15 31.20 18.20
C PRO A 78 -19.14 31.99 17.34
N GLU A 79 -18.78 33.23 16.99
CA GLU A 79 -19.56 34.14 16.13
C GLU A 79 -19.67 33.68 14.66
N ASN A 80 -18.84 32.72 14.26
CA ASN A 80 -18.90 32.10 12.94
C ASN A 80 -19.71 30.79 12.94
N ILE A 81 -20.30 30.41 14.10
CA ILE A 81 -21.06 29.16 14.25
C ILE A 81 -22.54 29.50 14.55
N GLU A 82 -23.40 29.29 13.57
CA GLU A 82 -24.85 29.30 13.77
C GLU A 82 -25.27 27.94 14.33
N PHE A 83 -25.91 27.94 15.51
CA PHE A 83 -26.19 26.70 16.26
C PHE A 83 -27.63 26.62 16.68
N PHE A 84 -28.32 25.55 16.26
CA PHE A 84 -29.75 25.35 16.52
C PHE A 84 -30.00 23.97 17.12
N MET A 85 -30.65 23.97 18.28
CA MET A 85 -31.05 22.75 18.94
C MET A 85 -32.57 22.69 19.14
N ASN A 86 -33.18 21.54 18.90
CA ASN A 86 -34.58 21.25 19.18
C ASN A 86 -35.49 22.39 18.70
N GLU A 87 -36.15 23.10 19.62
CA GLU A 87 -37.10 24.16 19.34
C GLU A 87 -36.55 25.31 18.49
N GLU A 88 -35.26 25.54 18.54
CA GLU A 88 -34.61 26.61 17.77
C GLU A 88 -34.38 26.22 16.30
N ALA A 89 -34.38 24.91 16.00
CA ALA A 89 -34.17 24.40 14.66
C ALA A 89 -35.43 24.50 13.79
N THR A 90 -35.88 25.71 13.55
CA THR A 90 -37.01 26.03 12.65
C THR A 90 -36.46 26.37 11.23
N ARG A 91 -37.35 26.24 10.23
CA ARG A 91 -36.97 26.58 8.86
C ARG A 91 -36.51 28.01 8.68
N ASN A 92 -37.18 28.96 9.34
CA ASN A 92 -36.83 30.37 9.24
C ASN A 92 -35.44 30.64 9.81
N ASN A 93 -35.15 30.14 11.03
CA ASN A 93 -33.84 30.29 11.65
C ASN A 93 -32.73 29.69 10.80
N VAL A 94 -32.95 28.49 10.26
CA VAL A 94 -31.96 27.80 9.40
C VAL A 94 -31.78 28.54 8.05
N ALA A 95 -32.86 29.00 7.43
CA ALA A 95 -32.78 29.75 6.18
C ALA A 95 -32.07 31.11 6.36
N ASP A 96 -32.34 31.80 7.49
CA ASP A 96 -31.66 33.07 7.83
C ASP A 96 -30.15 32.83 8.05
N ALA A 97 -29.78 31.77 8.77
CA ALA A 97 -28.39 31.38 8.98
C ALA A 97 -27.65 31.05 7.67
N ILE A 98 -28.32 30.31 6.76
CA ILE A 98 -27.77 30.01 5.43
C ILE A 98 -27.56 31.33 4.66
N SER A 99 -28.54 32.23 4.67
CA SER A 99 -28.47 33.49 3.95
C SER A 99 -27.38 34.40 4.51
N GLU A 100 -27.25 34.47 5.83
CA GLU A 100 -26.20 35.25 6.49
C GLU A 100 -24.81 34.71 6.23
N THR A 101 -24.64 33.40 6.37
CA THR A 101 -23.39 32.69 6.02
C THR A 101 -23.01 32.96 4.55
N ALA A 102 -23.97 32.86 3.65
CA ALA A 102 -23.74 33.12 2.21
C ALA A 102 -23.32 34.58 1.91
N ARG A 103 -23.77 35.55 2.73
CA ARG A 103 -23.33 36.95 2.61
C ARG A 103 -21.94 37.19 3.20
N LYS A 104 -21.60 36.52 4.31
CA LYS A 104 -20.31 36.69 5.00
C LYS A 104 -19.15 35.97 4.27
N ALA A 105 -19.40 34.77 3.73
CA ALA A 105 -18.38 33.93 3.16
C ALA A 105 -17.80 34.48 1.85
N LYS A 106 -16.47 34.40 1.73
CA LYS A 106 -15.66 34.91 0.60
C LYS A 106 -14.92 33.71 -0.07
N PRO A 107 -14.45 33.88 -1.33
CA PRO A 107 -13.60 32.92 -1.97
C PRO A 107 -12.39 32.49 -1.09
N GLY A 108 -12.16 31.19 -0.96
CA GLY A 108 -11.13 30.64 -0.08
C GLY A 108 -11.60 30.32 1.34
N ASP A 109 -12.83 30.68 1.72
CA ASP A 109 -13.44 30.33 3.01
C ASP A 109 -13.99 28.91 2.97
N ARG A 110 -14.25 28.35 4.17
CA ARG A 110 -14.86 27.03 4.37
C ARG A 110 -16.19 27.18 5.11
N VAL A 111 -17.20 26.42 4.68
CA VAL A 111 -18.51 26.38 5.33
C VAL A 111 -18.88 24.94 5.64
N TYR A 112 -19.11 24.64 6.92
CA TYR A 112 -19.68 23.40 7.38
C TYR A 112 -21.20 23.51 7.47
N PHE A 113 -21.90 22.50 6.98
CA PHE A 113 -23.30 22.26 7.26
C PHE A 113 -23.41 20.91 7.96
N PHE A 114 -23.72 20.93 9.25
CA PHE A 114 -23.88 19.72 10.07
C PHE A 114 -25.35 19.56 10.45
N PHE A 115 -25.88 18.39 10.22
CA PHE A 115 -27.25 18.05 10.61
C PHE A 115 -27.28 16.68 11.30
N ALA A 116 -27.85 16.62 12.50
CA ALA A 116 -28.17 15.41 13.22
C ALA A 116 -29.68 15.42 13.57
N GLY A 117 -30.44 14.45 13.02
CA GLY A 117 -31.88 14.43 13.15
C GLY A 117 -32.57 13.40 12.25
N HIS A 118 -33.85 13.57 12.02
CA HIS A 118 -34.62 12.73 11.11
C HIS A 118 -34.51 13.21 9.65
N GLY A 119 -34.43 12.23 8.73
CA GLY A 119 -34.69 12.45 7.31
C GLY A 119 -35.92 11.69 6.83
N ASP A 120 -36.63 12.21 5.86
CA ASP A 120 -37.78 11.58 5.21
C ASP A 120 -37.91 12.03 3.74
N MET A 121 -38.95 11.61 3.04
CA MET A 121 -39.24 12.04 1.67
C MET A 121 -40.68 12.51 1.53
N GLU A 122 -40.91 13.28 0.49
CA GLU A 122 -42.26 13.62 0.05
C GLU A 122 -42.74 12.55 -0.95
N ASP A 123 -43.88 11.87 -0.61
CA ASP A 123 -44.39 10.71 -1.34
C ASP A 123 -45.57 11.01 -2.27
N LEU A 124 -46.06 12.27 -2.27
CA LEU A 124 -47.28 12.67 -3.01
C LEU A 124 -46.99 13.26 -4.38
N THR A 125 -45.75 13.69 -4.64
CA THR A 125 -45.37 14.25 -5.95
C THR A 125 -44.39 13.33 -6.68
N GLN A 126 -44.37 13.39 -8.01
CA GLN A 126 -43.42 12.64 -8.84
C GLN A 126 -41.97 13.14 -8.73
N ILE A 127 -41.69 14.13 -7.85
CA ILE A 127 -40.39 14.79 -7.75
C ILE A 127 -39.47 14.08 -6.74
N GLU A 128 -39.99 13.20 -5.93
CA GLU A 128 -39.21 12.35 -4.97
C GLU A 128 -38.14 13.14 -4.22
N ASN A 129 -38.54 14.27 -3.56
CA ASN A 129 -37.61 15.17 -2.90
C ASN A 129 -37.28 14.69 -1.48
N GLY A 130 -35.98 14.51 -1.19
CA GLY A 130 -35.53 14.19 0.17
C GLY A 130 -35.69 15.39 1.11
N LEU A 131 -36.02 15.13 2.35
CA LEU A 131 -36.33 16.09 3.40
C LEU A 131 -35.45 15.89 4.62
N LEU A 132 -34.93 16.98 5.20
CA LEU A 132 -34.41 17.02 6.56
C LEU A 132 -35.53 17.59 7.47
N LEU A 133 -35.94 16.82 8.46
CA LEU A 133 -37.04 17.22 9.32
C LEU A 133 -36.56 18.18 10.40
N LEU A 134 -37.26 19.30 10.52
CA LEU A 134 -37.00 20.34 11.51
C LEU A 134 -37.98 20.22 12.69
N TYR A 135 -37.84 21.02 13.73
CA TYR A 135 -38.60 20.92 14.96
C TYR A 135 -40.11 20.88 14.73
N ASN A 136 -40.65 21.72 13.84
CA ASN A 136 -42.08 21.83 13.56
C ASN A 136 -42.58 20.80 12.53
N SER A 137 -41.71 19.98 11.95
CA SER A 137 -42.08 19.06 10.87
C SER A 137 -43.25 18.16 11.29
N PRO A 138 -44.25 17.98 10.42
CA PRO A 138 -45.37 17.06 10.66
C PRO A 138 -44.87 15.60 10.56
N ASN A 139 -45.64 14.67 11.14
CA ASN A 139 -45.37 13.24 10.98
C ASN A 139 -46.02 12.71 9.70
N GLY A 140 -45.34 12.87 8.57
CA GLY A 140 -45.83 12.55 7.22
C GLY A 140 -46.80 13.64 6.67
N ASN A 141 -47.16 13.54 5.37
CA ASN A 141 -47.91 14.54 4.63
C ASN A 141 -47.22 15.91 4.56
N TYR A 142 -46.08 15.92 3.94
CA TYR A 142 -45.25 17.13 3.80
C TYR A 142 -45.73 18.04 2.67
N PHE A 143 -46.76 17.64 1.89
CA PHE A 143 -47.26 18.41 0.77
C PHE A 143 -47.96 19.71 1.29
N GLY A 144 -47.48 20.81 0.77
CA GLY A 144 -47.95 22.14 1.17
C GLY A 144 -47.39 22.68 2.49
N MET A 145 -46.58 21.90 3.23
CA MET A 145 -45.97 22.28 4.53
C MET A 145 -44.48 22.64 4.35
N LYS A 146 -44.14 23.39 3.31
CA LYS A 146 -42.76 23.78 2.96
C LYS A 146 -42.06 24.59 4.05
N ASP A 147 -42.83 25.27 4.91
CA ASP A 147 -42.30 26.12 5.98
C ASP A 147 -41.85 25.32 7.22
N ASP A 148 -42.14 24.01 7.28
CA ASP A 148 -41.86 23.16 8.43
C ASP A 148 -40.77 22.10 8.16
N VAL A 149 -40.23 21.99 6.91
CA VAL A 149 -39.22 21.04 6.50
C VAL A 149 -38.11 21.72 5.72
N LEU A 150 -36.91 21.11 5.67
CA LEU A 150 -35.83 21.58 4.83
C LEU A 150 -35.66 20.64 3.64
N GLU A 151 -36.14 21.08 2.47
CA GLU A 151 -36.02 20.30 1.24
C GLU A 151 -34.58 20.27 0.75
N LEU A 152 -34.07 19.11 0.35
CA LEU A 152 -32.71 18.98 -0.18
C LEU A 152 -32.51 19.76 -1.49
N LEU A 153 -33.57 19.93 -2.28
CA LEU A 153 -33.56 20.79 -3.47
C LEU A 153 -33.32 22.27 -3.10
N ASP A 154 -33.97 22.77 -2.06
CA ASP A 154 -33.75 24.13 -1.57
C ASP A 154 -32.35 24.28 -0.98
N LEU A 155 -31.89 23.31 -0.20
CA LEU A 155 -30.55 23.30 0.36
C LEU A 155 -29.50 23.35 -0.76
N LYS A 156 -29.68 22.54 -1.82
CA LYS A 156 -28.84 22.58 -3.02
C LYS A 156 -28.88 23.96 -3.69
N ARG A 157 -30.07 24.52 -3.87
CA ARG A 157 -30.27 25.84 -4.52
C ARG A 157 -29.57 26.98 -3.79
N TYR A 158 -29.55 26.95 -2.45
CA TYR A 158 -28.94 27.99 -1.65
C TYR A 158 -27.44 27.82 -1.47
N LEU A 159 -26.94 26.59 -1.38
CA LEU A 159 -25.52 26.32 -1.04
C LEU A 159 -24.61 26.00 -2.24
N SER A 160 -25.13 25.45 -3.34
CA SER A 160 -24.30 25.23 -4.55
C SER A 160 -23.65 26.49 -5.13
N PRO A 161 -24.29 27.68 -5.11
CA PRO A 161 -23.63 28.89 -5.56
C PRO A 161 -22.40 29.26 -4.73
N LEU A 162 -22.30 28.88 -3.46
CA LEU A 162 -21.12 29.11 -2.63
C LEU A 162 -19.93 28.29 -3.15
N ALA A 163 -20.14 27.02 -3.48
CA ALA A 163 -19.10 26.17 -4.06
C ALA A 163 -18.62 26.69 -5.43
N GLN A 164 -19.50 27.34 -6.21
CA GLN A 164 -19.13 28.00 -7.48
C GLN A 164 -18.28 29.27 -7.27
N ARG A 165 -18.39 29.91 -6.11
CA ARG A 165 -17.59 31.07 -5.70
C ARG A 165 -16.24 30.72 -5.09
N ASP A 166 -15.77 29.48 -5.22
CA ASP A 166 -14.54 28.96 -4.62
C ASP A 166 -14.57 28.95 -3.08
N ILE A 167 -15.76 28.71 -2.50
CA ILE A 167 -15.97 28.49 -1.07
C ILE A 167 -16.07 26.97 -0.86
N GLU A 168 -15.27 26.43 0.04
CA GLU A 168 -15.25 25.00 0.32
C GLU A 168 -16.45 24.59 1.18
N MET A 169 -17.38 23.84 0.59
CA MET A 169 -18.61 23.39 1.25
C MET A 169 -18.47 21.97 1.76
N ILE A 170 -18.69 21.74 3.05
CA ILE A 170 -18.64 20.42 3.69
C ILE A 170 -19.98 20.13 4.35
N PHE A 171 -20.70 19.14 3.82
CA PHE A 171 -21.95 18.64 4.36
C PHE A 171 -21.68 17.40 5.21
N ILE A 172 -22.15 17.44 6.45
CA ILE A 172 -22.12 16.31 7.38
C ILE A 172 -23.56 16.03 7.79
N VAL A 173 -24.11 14.90 7.38
CA VAL A 173 -25.51 14.56 7.66
C VAL A 173 -25.56 13.23 8.39
N ASP A 174 -26.02 13.28 9.62
CA ASP A 174 -26.39 12.16 10.47
C ASP A 174 -27.90 12.11 10.58
N ALA A 175 -28.54 11.64 9.52
CA ALA A 175 -29.99 11.51 9.48
C ALA A 175 -30.38 10.10 9.94
N CYS A 176 -30.93 10.02 11.12
CA CYS A 176 -31.54 8.80 11.68
C CYS A 176 -33.00 8.66 11.18
N HIS A 177 -33.41 7.43 10.95
CA HIS A 177 -34.79 7.13 10.69
C HIS A 177 -35.33 6.19 11.79
N SER A 178 -36.43 6.57 12.47
CA SER A 178 -37.22 5.60 13.19
C SER A 178 -38.17 4.97 12.18
N GLY A 179 -38.20 3.63 12.06
CA GLY A 179 -39.08 2.92 11.13
C GLY A 179 -40.59 3.22 11.28
N ASN A 180 -40.90 4.25 12.05
CA ASN A 180 -42.26 4.73 12.37
C ASN A 180 -42.67 6.00 11.61
N LEU A 181 -41.84 6.54 10.73
CA LEU A 181 -42.22 7.66 9.84
C LEU A 181 -43.02 7.14 8.64
N LYS A 182 -43.94 7.95 8.11
CA LYS A 182 -44.85 7.51 7.04
C LYS A 182 -44.17 7.16 5.71
N GLY A 183 -43.05 7.79 5.38
CA GLY A 183 -42.21 7.45 4.21
C GLY A 183 -41.49 6.11 4.35
N GLY A 184 -41.42 5.52 5.53
CA GLY A 184 -40.84 4.21 5.76
C GLY A 184 -39.36 4.09 5.32
N VAL A 185 -38.96 2.87 4.97
CA VAL A 185 -37.58 2.57 4.49
C VAL A 185 -37.32 3.22 3.14
N GLU A 186 -38.33 3.35 2.29
CA GLU A 186 -38.21 3.95 0.95
C GLU A 186 -37.90 5.45 1.02
N GLY A 187 -38.51 6.18 1.96
CA GLY A 187 -38.25 7.60 2.15
C GLY A 187 -36.82 7.90 2.57
N LEU A 188 -36.25 7.05 3.44
CA LEU A 188 -34.84 7.14 3.83
C LEU A 188 -33.92 6.85 2.66
N GLN A 189 -34.22 5.82 1.85
CA GLN A 189 -33.38 5.44 0.71
C GLN A 189 -33.22 6.62 -0.26
N MET A 190 -34.32 7.29 -0.57
CA MET A 190 -34.30 8.37 -1.55
C MET A 190 -33.63 9.64 -1.02
N THR A 191 -33.86 10.00 0.25
CA THR A 191 -33.13 11.11 0.88
C THR A 191 -31.63 10.89 0.89
N THR A 192 -31.18 9.71 1.31
CA THR A 192 -29.75 9.39 1.35
C THR A 192 -29.16 9.27 -0.07
N GLN A 193 -29.92 8.76 -1.04
CA GLN A 193 -29.51 8.71 -2.44
C GLN A 193 -29.40 10.10 -3.06
N ALA A 194 -30.34 11.01 -2.79
CA ALA A 194 -30.28 12.40 -3.21
C ALA A 194 -29.08 13.13 -2.58
N LEU A 195 -28.78 12.86 -1.30
CA LEU A 195 -27.60 13.39 -0.61
C LEU A 195 -26.29 12.79 -1.19
N ALA A 196 -26.28 11.52 -1.56
CA ALA A 196 -25.10 10.87 -2.14
C ALA A 196 -24.77 11.37 -3.55
N THR A 197 -25.73 11.98 -4.26
CA THR A 197 -25.50 12.58 -5.57
C THR A 197 -24.68 13.85 -5.44
N ALA A 198 -23.59 13.99 -6.24
CA ALA A 198 -22.80 15.22 -6.27
C ALA A 198 -23.63 16.39 -6.84
N TRP A 199 -23.62 17.54 -6.16
CA TRP A 199 -24.30 18.77 -6.60
C TRP A 199 -23.36 19.74 -7.30
N GLY A 200 -22.00 19.59 -7.09
CA GLY A 200 -20.98 20.46 -7.62
C GLY A 200 -19.59 20.13 -7.03
N LYS A 201 -18.90 21.15 -6.52
CA LYS A 201 -17.57 21.03 -5.87
C LYS A 201 -17.67 20.97 -4.33
N GLU A 202 -18.67 20.29 -3.81
CA GLU A 202 -18.84 20.10 -2.38
C GLU A 202 -18.33 18.73 -1.89
N TYR A 203 -18.09 18.64 -0.58
CA TYR A 203 -17.80 17.40 0.14
C TYR A 203 -19.01 17.00 0.98
N LYS A 204 -19.32 15.72 0.99
CA LYS A 204 -20.39 15.18 1.82
C LYS A 204 -19.89 14.00 2.64
N ILE A 205 -20.20 14.00 3.92
CA ILE A 205 -19.92 12.91 4.86
C ILE A 205 -21.26 12.47 5.44
N LEU A 206 -21.73 11.30 5.00
CA LEU A 206 -23.05 10.79 5.32
C LEU A 206 -22.95 9.63 6.29
N SER A 207 -23.86 9.56 7.26
CA SER A 207 -23.82 8.56 8.32
C SER A 207 -24.10 7.13 7.86
N CYS A 208 -24.82 6.96 6.74
CA CYS A 208 -25.21 5.63 6.25
C CYS A 208 -25.46 5.64 4.74
N GLN A 209 -25.53 4.45 4.15
CA GLN A 209 -25.98 4.24 2.77
C GLN A 209 -27.51 4.32 2.65
N PRO A 210 -28.08 4.49 1.43
CA PRO A 210 -29.50 4.76 1.21
C PRO A 210 -30.49 3.79 1.88
N ASN A 211 -30.11 2.57 2.13
CA ASN A 211 -30.97 1.52 2.69
C ASN A 211 -30.60 1.12 4.13
N GLN A 212 -29.93 2.01 4.85
CA GLN A 212 -29.43 1.74 6.19
C GLN A 212 -29.91 2.80 7.20
N LEU A 213 -29.89 2.42 8.47
CA LEU A 213 -30.26 3.29 9.59
C LEU A 213 -29.03 3.75 10.35
N SER A 214 -28.95 5.04 10.68
CA SER A 214 -27.97 5.54 11.63
C SER A 214 -28.34 5.10 13.05
N GLN A 215 -27.33 4.75 13.86
CA GLN A 215 -27.51 4.22 15.21
C GLN A 215 -27.08 5.24 16.26
N GLU A 216 -27.87 5.33 17.34
CA GLU A 216 -27.54 6.07 18.55
C GLU A 216 -27.67 5.19 19.79
N GLY A 217 -26.93 5.47 20.86
CA GLY A 217 -27.02 4.68 22.08
C GLY A 217 -26.15 5.16 23.23
N SER A 218 -26.55 4.82 24.46
CA SER A 218 -25.79 5.16 25.68
C SER A 218 -24.41 4.52 25.75
N GLN A 219 -24.20 3.42 25.02
CA GLN A 219 -22.90 2.71 24.93
C GLN A 219 -21.85 3.49 24.17
N TRP A 220 -22.22 4.48 23.38
CA TRP A 220 -21.29 5.29 22.60
C TRP A 220 -21.08 6.66 23.28
N GLY A 221 -19.88 6.87 23.85
CA GLY A 221 -19.49 8.14 24.43
C GLY A 221 -20.43 8.66 25.52
N GLY A 222 -21.12 7.78 26.23
CA GLY A 222 -22.09 8.17 27.28
C GLY A 222 -23.43 8.70 26.74
N GLY A 223 -23.75 8.38 25.50
CA GLY A 223 -25.03 8.77 24.85
C GLY A 223 -24.78 9.68 23.66
N ARG A 224 -24.46 9.08 22.50
CA ARG A 224 -24.14 9.75 21.24
C ARG A 224 -24.64 8.91 20.05
N GLY A 225 -24.68 9.52 18.87
CA GLY A 225 -24.72 8.81 17.61
C GLY A 225 -23.40 8.09 17.35
N LEU A 226 -23.46 6.84 16.89
CA LEU A 226 -22.24 6.07 16.58
C LEU A 226 -21.39 6.77 15.52
N PHE A 227 -22.00 7.20 14.42
CA PHE A 227 -21.31 7.91 13.35
C PHE A 227 -20.67 9.22 13.83
N ALA A 228 -21.44 10.07 14.53
CA ALA A 228 -20.98 11.36 15.00
C ALA A 228 -19.79 11.21 15.96
N LEU A 229 -19.80 10.23 16.85
CA LEU A 229 -18.69 9.92 17.75
C LEU A 229 -17.45 9.48 16.97
N GLN A 230 -17.58 8.54 16.01
CA GLN A 230 -16.44 8.06 15.26
C GLN A 230 -15.87 9.11 14.31
N LEU A 231 -16.74 9.96 13.73
CA LEU A 231 -16.30 11.10 12.92
C LEU A 231 -15.47 12.08 13.76
N GLU A 232 -15.96 12.43 14.94
CA GLU A 232 -15.24 13.32 15.87
C GLU A 232 -13.87 12.76 16.27
N GLU A 233 -13.80 11.50 16.63
CA GLU A 233 -12.54 10.82 16.99
C GLU A 233 -11.57 10.77 15.81
N GLY A 234 -12.08 10.51 14.59
CA GLY A 234 -11.29 10.55 13.36
C GLY A 234 -10.71 11.91 13.10
N ILE A 235 -11.52 12.98 13.19
CA ILE A 235 -11.09 14.38 13.00
C ILE A 235 -10.07 14.79 14.05
N LYS A 236 -10.18 14.33 15.29
CA LYS A 236 -9.19 14.55 16.36
C LYS A 236 -7.85 13.87 16.11
N GLY A 237 -7.70 13.15 15.00
CA GLY A 237 -6.44 12.59 14.50
C GLY A 237 -6.35 11.08 14.54
N LEU A 238 -7.35 10.33 15.04
CA LEU A 238 -7.30 8.86 14.97
C LEU A 238 -7.44 8.34 13.52
N ALA A 239 -7.95 9.16 12.60
CA ALA A 239 -8.00 8.85 11.18
C ALA A 239 -6.65 9.10 10.46
N ASP A 240 -5.73 9.85 11.04
CA ASP A 240 -4.37 10.05 10.48
C ASP A 240 -3.60 8.73 10.51
N ARG A 241 -3.69 7.98 9.42
CA ARG A 241 -3.07 6.66 9.28
C ARG A 241 -1.64 6.72 8.77
N ASN A 242 -1.31 7.75 8.01
CA ASN A 242 0.00 7.92 7.42
C ASN A 242 0.97 8.70 8.32
N GLY A 243 0.48 9.26 9.44
CA GLY A 243 1.27 10.00 10.43
C GLY A 243 1.80 11.34 9.92
N ASP A 244 1.18 11.92 8.88
CA ASP A 244 1.61 13.21 8.32
C ASP A 244 1.03 14.42 9.04
N TYR A 245 0.33 14.21 10.15
CA TYR A 245 -0.35 15.21 10.96
C TYR A 245 -1.43 15.98 10.20
N SER A 246 -2.04 15.36 9.19
CA SER A 246 -3.18 15.85 8.46
C SER A 246 -4.19 14.71 8.29
N VAL A 247 -5.46 15.00 8.40
CA VAL A 247 -6.52 14.03 8.13
C VAL A 247 -7.20 14.44 6.83
N SER A 248 -7.07 13.61 5.79
CA SER A 248 -7.74 13.79 4.50
C SER A 248 -9.16 13.22 4.51
N PHE A 249 -10.00 13.59 3.53
CA PHE A 249 -11.32 12.97 3.36
C PHE A 249 -11.22 11.45 3.12
N ALA A 250 -10.17 10.98 2.43
CA ALA A 250 -9.93 9.54 2.25
C ALA A 250 -9.68 8.82 3.58
N GLU A 251 -8.89 9.43 4.47
CA GLU A 251 -8.60 8.86 5.78
C GLU A 251 -9.81 8.88 6.71
N VAL A 252 -10.60 9.98 6.67
CA VAL A 252 -11.89 10.02 7.37
C VAL A 252 -12.81 8.92 6.85
N GLN A 253 -12.97 8.80 5.53
CA GLN A 253 -13.81 7.75 4.94
C GLN A 253 -13.39 6.36 5.42
N GLN A 254 -12.11 6.06 5.34
CA GLN A 254 -11.61 4.74 5.73
C GLN A 254 -11.80 4.49 7.23
N TYR A 255 -11.56 5.50 8.07
CA TYR A 255 -11.73 5.40 9.51
C TYR A 255 -13.19 5.19 9.91
N ILE A 256 -14.11 6.06 9.45
CA ILE A 256 -15.53 5.93 9.80
C ILE A 256 -16.15 4.68 9.19
N LEU A 257 -15.75 4.31 7.95
CA LEU A 257 -16.19 3.08 7.32
C LEU A 257 -15.84 1.86 8.19
N GLU A 258 -14.60 1.77 8.65
CA GLU A 258 -14.14 0.68 9.50
C GLU A 258 -14.84 0.68 10.86
N LYS A 259 -14.84 1.81 11.57
CA LYS A 259 -15.34 1.89 12.95
C LYS A 259 -16.85 1.82 13.03
N VAL A 260 -17.55 2.63 12.25
CA VAL A 260 -19.02 2.65 12.27
C VAL A 260 -19.58 1.31 11.79
N SER A 261 -19.06 0.76 10.69
CA SER A 261 -19.51 -0.54 10.21
C SER A 261 -19.27 -1.64 11.24
N THR A 262 -18.09 -1.68 11.85
CA THR A 262 -17.78 -2.70 12.88
C THR A 262 -18.69 -2.58 14.11
N PHE A 263 -18.85 -1.38 14.65
CA PHE A 263 -19.63 -1.17 15.87
C PHE A 263 -21.15 -1.26 15.66
N SER A 264 -21.64 -0.98 14.45
CA SER A 264 -23.04 -1.15 14.07
C SER A 264 -23.38 -2.57 13.64
N GLU A 265 -22.43 -3.50 13.70
CA GLU A 265 -22.58 -4.83 13.08
C GLU A 265 -22.96 -4.70 11.59
N TYR A 266 -22.40 -3.67 10.92
CA TYR A 266 -22.61 -3.30 9.52
C TYR A 266 -24.06 -2.95 9.12
N LYS A 267 -24.88 -2.64 10.11
CA LYS A 267 -26.20 -2.07 9.86
C LYS A 267 -26.12 -0.61 9.42
N GLN A 268 -24.93 0.01 9.59
CA GLN A 268 -24.65 1.38 9.22
C GLN A 268 -23.28 1.48 8.53
N ILE A 269 -23.28 1.92 7.28
CA ILE A 269 -22.07 2.06 6.45
C ILE A 269 -21.98 3.52 5.98
N PRO A 270 -21.08 4.32 6.54
CA PRO A 270 -20.90 5.71 6.14
C PRO A 270 -20.39 5.86 4.71
N LEU A 271 -20.67 7.02 4.11
CA LEU A 271 -20.26 7.36 2.76
C LEU A 271 -19.62 8.74 2.76
N VAL A 272 -18.51 8.91 2.02
CA VAL A 272 -17.90 10.21 1.74
C VAL A 272 -17.92 10.45 0.24
N VAL A 273 -18.37 11.64 -0.19
CA VAL A 273 -18.48 12.06 -1.58
C VAL A 273 -17.69 13.35 -1.77
N GLY A 274 -16.93 13.46 -2.85
CA GLY A 274 -16.10 14.62 -3.18
C GLY A 274 -14.67 14.22 -3.53
N ASP A 275 -13.78 15.20 -3.59
CA ASP A 275 -12.35 14.94 -3.80
C ASP A 275 -11.69 14.40 -2.52
N LEU A 276 -11.56 13.09 -2.45
CA LEU A 276 -11.02 12.39 -1.28
C LEU A 276 -9.55 12.74 -0.97
N SER A 277 -8.82 13.30 -1.94
CA SER A 277 -7.41 13.66 -1.77
C SER A 277 -7.18 14.91 -0.93
N LYS A 278 -8.22 15.72 -0.72
CA LYS A 278 -8.13 16.98 0.01
C LYS A 278 -7.98 16.76 1.51
N PRO A 279 -7.14 17.57 2.18
CA PRO A 279 -7.05 17.55 3.63
C PRO A 279 -8.30 18.19 4.25
N LEU A 280 -8.88 17.51 5.26
CA LEU A 280 -10.01 18.02 6.03
C LEU A 280 -9.54 18.87 7.21
N VAL A 281 -8.65 18.34 8.04
CA VAL A 281 -8.10 19.01 9.22
C VAL A 281 -6.62 18.71 9.43
N ARG A 282 -5.94 19.58 10.22
CA ARG A 282 -4.62 19.27 10.79
C ARG A 282 -4.77 18.61 12.14
N VAL A 283 -3.92 17.64 12.40
CA VAL A 283 -3.93 16.94 13.69
C VAL A 283 -3.29 17.80 14.75
N ASP A 284 -4.05 18.14 15.78
CA ASP A 284 -3.50 18.67 17.02
C ASP A 284 -2.92 17.53 17.85
N THR A 285 -1.59 17.50 17.93
CA THR A 285 -0.87 16.38 18.58
C THR A 285 -1.18 16.26 20.06
N ALA A 286 -1.48 17.37 20.76
CA ALA A 286 -1.86 17.33 22.16
C ALA A 286 -3.23 16.64 22.33
N THR A 287 -4.22 17.04 21.54
CA THR A 287 -5.56 16.41 21.52
C THR A 287 -5.47 14.95 21.15
N LEU A 288 -4.70 14.59 20.12
CA LEU A 288 -4.53 13.20 19.69
C LEU A 288 -3.90 12.34 20.81
N ASN A 289 -2.84 12.83 21.48
CA ASN A 289 -2.19 12.09 22.55
C ASN A 289 -3.12 11.92 23.77
N GLN A 290 -3.93 12.92 24.09
CA GLN A 290 -4.93 12.83 25.14
C GLN A 290 -6.00 11.77 24.77
N LEU A 291 -6.50 11.80 23.55
CA LEU A 291 -7.49 10.84 23.04
C LEU A 291 -6.93 9.42 23.03
N ARG A 292 -5.69 9.23 22.60
CA ARG A 292 -5.01 7.90 22.65
C ARG A 292 -4.90 7.36 24.07
N LYS A 293 -4.49 8.19 25.04
CA LYS A 293 -4.45 7.81 26.46
C LYS A 293 -5.84 7.46 27.01
N GLN A 294 -6.84 8.24 26.64
CA GLN A 294 -8.23 7.96 27.01
C GLN A 294 -8.68 6.59 26.46
N LYS A 295 -8.42 6.31 25.18
CA LYS A 295 -8.75 5.03 24.55
C LYS A 295 -7.97 3.85 25.13
N GLU A 296 -6.73 4.06 25.53
CA GLU A 296 -5.91 3.04 26.21
C GLU A 296 -6.47 2.74 27.61
N ASN A 297 -6.86 3.77 28.36
CA ASN A 297 -7.55 3.61 29.64
C ASN A 297 -8.93 2.95 29.48
N GLU A 298 -9.70 3.30 28.45
CA GLU A 298 -10.96 2.63 28.10
C GLU A 298 -10.74 1.15 27.78
N ARG A 299 -9.66 0.79 27.04
CA ARG A 299 -9.27 -0.60 26.80
C ARG A 299 -8.88 -1.34 28.07
N LEU A 300 -8.13 -0.72 28.97
CA LEU A 300 -7.76 -1.29 30.28
C LEU A 300 -9.00 -1.43 31.15
N THR A 301 -9.93 -0.48 31.10
CA THR A 301 -11.18 -0.52 31.86
C THR A 301 -12.17 -1.52 31.27
N LEU A 302 -12.25 -1.63 29.92
CA LEU A 302 -13.07 -2.65 29.26
C LEU A 302 -12.54 -4.08 29.48
N GLY A 303 -11.25 -4.23 29.74
CA GLY A 303 -10.66 -5.50 30.21
C GLY A 303 -11.08 -5.87 31.65
N GLN A 304 -11.60 -4.91 32.44
CA GLN A 304 -12.10 -5.10 33.81
C GLN A 304 -13.59 -4.82 33.96
N VAL A 305 -14.25 -4.19 32.99
CA VAL A 305 -15.71 -3.97 33.04
C VAL A 305 -16.39 -5.23 32.55
N ASN A 306 -16.90 -6.00 33.49
CA ASN A 306 -18.07 -6.84 33.24
C ASN A 306 -19.07 -6.02 32.43
N THR A 307 -19.31 -6.39 31.18
CA THR A 307 -20.41 -5.87 30.38
C THR A 307 -21.66 -5.97 31.22
N LYS A 308 -22.15 -4.83 31.75
CA LYS A 308 -23.43 -4.76 32.46
C LYS A 308 -24.57 -4.84 31.43
N GLY A 309 -24.62 -5.94 30.72
CA GLY A 309 -25.72 -6.36 29.89
C GLY A 309 -26.23 -7.71 30.41
N ASN A 310 -27.25 -8.23 29.82
CA ASN A 310 -27.85 -9.52 30.17
C ASN A 310 -26.88 -10.72 30.10
N GLU A 311 -25.64 -10.52 29.68
CA GLU A 311 -24.61 -11.57 29.56
C GLU A 311 -24.33 -12.28 30.89
N ASN A 312 -24.29 -11.54 32.01
CA ASN A 312 -24.10 -12.16 33.32
C ASN A 312 -25.31 -13.02 33.71
N GLN A 313 -26.53 -12.55 33.44
CA GLN A 313 -27.75 -13.32 33.69
C GLN A 313 -27.78 -14.57 32.80
N TRP A 314 -27.37 -14.45 31.52
CA TRP A 314 -27.27 -15.60 30.62
C TRP A 314 -26.18 -16.59 31.07
N ALA A 315 -25.01 -16.09 31.52
CA ALA A 315 -23.97 -16.94 32.05
C ALA A 315 -24.38 -17.66 33.32
N ASP A 316 -25.15 -17.00 34.23
CA ASP A 316 -25.67 -17.59 35.45
C ASP A 316 -26.70 -18.70 35.18
N SER A 317 -27.43 -18.64 34.07
CA SER A 317 -28.37 -19.68 33.65
C SER A 317 -27.75 -20.95 33.09
N LEU A 318 -26.42 -20.93 32.82
CA LEU A 318 -25.70 -22.09 32.32
C LEU A 318 -25.43 -23.15 33.39
N SER A 319 -25.32 -24.40 32.97
CA SER A 319 -24.76 -25.48 33.80
C SER A 319 -23.29 -25.19 34.14
N ASP A 320 -22.75 -25.87 35.16
CA ASP A 320 -21.34 -25.71 35.53
C ASP A 320 -20.37 -26.01 34.39
N TYR A 321 -20.72 -26.95 33.51
CA TYR A 321 -19.95 -27.21 32.27
C TYR A 321 -20.01 -26.03 31.31
N GLY A 322 -21.18 -25.46 31.09
CA GLY A 322 -21.35 -24.30 30.25
C GLY A 322 -20.59 -23.07 30.74
N LYS A 323 -20.65 -22.81 32.09
CA LYS A 323 -19.87 -21.74 32.73
C LYS A 323 -18.37 -21.90 32.53
N LYS A 324 -17.86 -23.11 32.75
CA LYS A 324 -16.43 -23.41 32.53
C LYS A 324 -16.01 -23.20 31.06
N LEU A 325 -16.82 -23.67 30.13
CA LEU A 325 -16.58 -23.55 28.72
C LEU A 325 -16.59 -22.08 28.24
N TYR A 326 -17.57 -21.27 28.71
CA TYR A 326 -17.64 -19.85 28.41
C TYR A 326 -16.45 -19.07 28.98
N ALA A 327 -16.08 -19.32 30.25
CA ALA A 327 -14.91 -18.69 30.86
C ALA A 327 -13.59 -19.07 30.16
N SER A 328 -13.45 -20.35 29.74
CA SER A 328 -12.31 -20.80 28.94
C SER A 328 -12.24 -20.05 27.60
N PHE A 329 -13.36 -19.96 26.88
CA PHE A 329 -13.46 -19.22 25.63
C PHE A 329 -13.02 -17.76 25.80
N GLN A 330 -13.54 -17.05 26.81
CA GLN A 330 -13.17 -15.64 27.06
C GLN A 330 -11.66 -15.49 27.30
N ARG A 331 -11.08 -16.36 28.12
CA ARG A 331 -9.64 -16.36 28.39
C ARG A 331 -8.81 -16.59 27.13
N LEU A 332 -9.23 -17.55 26.28
CA LEU A 332 -8.54 -17.88 25.03
C LEU A 332 -8.63 -16.76 24.00
N VAL A 333 -9.75 -16.06 23.89
CA VAL A 333 -9.91 -14.87 23.06
C VAL A 333 -8.97 -13.76 23.51
N VAL A 334 -8.91 -13.46 24.82
CA VAL A 334 -7.98 -12.47 25.37
C VAL A 334 -6.52 -12.86 25.12
N ALA A 335 -6.18 -14.15 25.27
CA ALA A 335 -4.86 -14.69 25.02
C ALA A 335 -4.50 -14.80 23.51
N GLN A 336 -5.40 -14.39 22.60
CA GLN A 336 -5.24 -14.53 21.14
C GLN A 336 -5.00 -15.98 20.66
N GLN A 337 -5.43 -16.95 21.45
CA GLN A 337 -5.43 -18.36 21.08
C GLN A 337 -6.74 -18.71 20.35
N LEU A 338 -6.89 -18.16 19.12
CA LEU A 338 -8.18 -18.19 18.42
C LEU A 338 -8.46 -19.50 17.71
N ILE A 339 -7.48 -19.98 16.91
CA ILE A 339 -7.56 -21.23 16.14
C ILE A 339 -6.32 -22.13 16.39
N TRP A 340 -5.31 -21.62 17.07
CA TRP A 340 -4.11 -22.33 17.50
C TRP A 340 -3.84 -22.12 18.99
N PRO A 341 -3.23 -23.10 19.68
CA PRO A 341 -2.93 -24.49 19.22
C PRO A 341 -4.22 -25.28 18.93
N ARG A 342 -4.12 -26.32 18.11
CA ARG A 342 -5.31 -27.09 17.65
C ARG A 342 -6.14 -27.69 18.79
N ASP A 343 -5.49 -28.07 19.87
CA ASP A 343 -6.14 -28.77 20.97
C ASP A 343 -6.73 -27.84 22.05
N THR A 344 -6.35 -26.54 22.03
CA THR A 344 -6.81 -25.57 23.02
C THR A 344 -6.92 -24.20 22.39
N ASN A 345 -8.12 -23.84 21.90
CA ASN A 345 -8.37 -22.56 21.26
C ASN A 345 -9.84 -22.14 21.36
N ALA A 346 -10.08 -20.84 21.16
CA ALA A 346 -11.40 -20.23 21.29
C ALA A 346 -12.45 -20.79 20.31
N MET A 347 -12.04 -21.12 19.07
CA MET A 347 -12.91 -21.73 18.07
C MET A 347 -13.43 -23.10 18.50
N ARG A 348 -12.58 -23.91 19.12
CA ARG A 348 -12.97 -25.22 19.66
C ARG A 348 -13.99 -25.06 20.79
N ASP A 349 -13.74 -24.14 21.72
CA ASP A 349 -14.65 -23.91 22.84
C ASP A 349 -15.98 -23.35 22.37
N TYR A 350 -15.98 -22.48 21.37
CA TYR A 350 -17.19 -21.99 20.71
C TYR A 350 -17.99 -23.14 20.07
N ARG A 351 -17.34 -24.03 19.33
CA ARG A 351 -18.00 -25.19 18.69
C ARG A 351 -18.59 -26.15 19.73
N ALA A 352 -17.85 -26.42 20.79
CA ALA A 352 -18.33 -27.26 21.90
C ALA A 352 -19.54 -26.60 22.60
N PHE A 353 -19.49 -25.28 22.80
CA PHE A 353 -20.60 -24.53 23.40
C PHE A 353 -21.87 -24.59 22.52
N THR A 354 -21.74 -24.30 21.22
CA THR A 354 -22.86 -24.31 20.28
C THR A 354 -23.44 -25.72 20.06
N ALA A 355 -22.64 -26.74 20.14
CA ALA A 355 -23.10 -28.14 20.08
C ALA A 355 -23.95 -28.52 21.32
N THR A 356 -23.59 -27.99 22.51
CA THR A 356 -24.25 -28.30 23.75
C THR A 356 -25.45 -27.37 24.04
N PHE A 357 -25.32 -26.09 23.62
CA PHE A 357 -26.31 -25.03 23.91
C PHE A 357 -26.65 -24.25 22.60
N PRO A 358 -27.27 -24.88 21.58
CA PRO A 358 -27.40 -24.32 20.23
C PRO A 358 -28.22 -23.03 20.17
N ASN A 359 -29.22 -22.86 21.03
CA ASN A 359 -30.13 -21.71 21.07
C ASN A 359 -29.81 -20.71 22.21
N HIS A 360 -28.69 -20.88 22.91
CA HIS A 360 -28.37 -20.01 24.02
C HIS A 360 -27.88 -18.64 23.52
N PRO A 361 -28.36 -17.51 24.10
CA PRO A 361 -28.00 -16.17 23.64
C PRO A 361 -26.49 -15.90 23.61
N LEU A 362 -25.72 -16.48 24.54
CA LEU A 362 -24.27 -16.37 24.58
C LEU A 362 -23.59 -16.97 23.33
N ALA A 363 -24.20 -17.92 22.63
CA ALA A 363 -23.64 -18.46 21.40
C ALA A 363 -23.45 -17.37 20.34
N THR A 364 -24.41 -16.45 20.22
CA THR A 364 -24.33 -15.28 19.32
C THR A 364 -23.24 -14.31 19.77
N THR A 365 -23.15 -14.02 21.07
CA THR A 365 -22.08 -13.17 21.63
C THR A 365 -20.68 -13.78 21.39
N MET A 366 -20.52 -15.08 21.67
CA MET A 366 -19.26 -15.80 21.42
C MET A 366 -18.88 -15.77 19.94
N ARG A 367 -19.82 -15.99 19.02
CA ARG A 367 -19.59 -15.92 17.57
C ARG A 367 -19.09 -14.53 17.16
N ARG A 368 -19.75 -13.47 17.63
CA ARG A 368 -19.37 -12.10 17.32
C ARG A 368 -17.97 -11.76 17.86
N ASN A 369 -17.70 -12.08 19.13
CA ASN A 369 -16.41 -11.79 19.75
C ASN A 369 -15.26 -12.57 19.08
N LEU A 370 -15.50 -13.83 18.71
CA LEU A 370 -14.53 -14.64 17.99
C LEU A 370 -14.27 -14.09 16.58
N ALA A 371 -15.31 -13.72 15.84
CA ALA A 371 -15.18 -13.12 14.50
C ALA A 371 -14.37 -11.82 14.54
N ALA A 372 -14.64 -10.95 15.52
CA ALA A 372 -13.89 -9.72 15.72
C ALA A 372 -12.40 -9.99 16.04
N ALA A 373 -12.13 -10.95 16.93
CA ALA A 373 -10.77 -11.33 17.29
C ALA A 373 -10.01 -11.93 16.10
N LEU A 374 -10.64 -12.78 15.29
CA LEU A 374 -10.07 -13.39 14.09
C LEU A 374 -9.68 -12.37 13.00
N ASN A 375 -10.32 -11.21 12.96
CA ASN A 375 -9.94 -10.13 12.03
C ASN A 375 -8.81 -9.24 12.58
N GLN A 376 -8.54 -9.25 13.88
CA GLN A 376 -7.64 -8.30 14.54
C GLN A 376 -6.18 -8.41 14.06
N ARG A 377 -5.69 -9.62 13.77
CA ARG A 377 -4.32 -9.82 13.27
C ARG A 377 -4.11 -9.17 11.92
N PHE A 378 -5.09 -9.26 11.02
CA PHE A 378 -5.06 -8.54 9.74
C PHE A 378 -4.85 -7.04 9.96
N ASP A 379 -5.65 -6.42 10.83
CA ASP A 379 -5.55 -4.99 11.12
C ASP A 379 -4.19 -4.62 11.73
N SER A 380 -3.61 -5.50 12.55
CA SER A 380 -2.27 -5.27 13.14
C SER A 380 -1.14 -5.30 12.12
N ILE A 381 -1.32 -5.97 10.98
CA ILE A 381 -0.36 -6.02 9.87
C ILE A 381 -0.57 -4.84 8.92
N VAL A 382 -1.81 -4.58 8.51
CA VAL A 382 -2.12 -3.60 7.47
C VAL A 382 -2.00 -2.16 7.97
N ASN A 383 -2.42 -1.88 9.20
CA ASN A 383 -2.38 -0.52 9.73
C ASN A 383 -0.96 0.09 9.82
N PRO A 384 0.09 -0.63 10.28
CA PRO A 384 1.48 -0.15 10.18
C PRO A 384 1.93 0.09 8.73
N MET A 385 1.57 -0.80 7.80
CA MET A 385 1.88 -0.61 6.37
C MET A 385 1.28 0.69 5.84
N LEU A 386 0.03 0.97 6.18
CA LEU A 386 -0.64 2.21 5.78
C LEU A 386 -0.02 3.45 6.43
N ARG A 387 0.57 3.36 7.61
CA ARG A 387 1.31 4.46 8.23
C ARG A 387 2.72 4.65 7.67
N GLY A 388 3.15 3.81 6.71
CA GLY A 388 4.51 3.84 6.19
C GLY A 388 5.56 3.37 7.20
N GLU A 389 5.14 2.71 8.28
CA GLU A 389 6.04 2.07 9.23
C GLU A 389 6.71 0.87 8.56
N THR A 390 7.96 0.58 8.94
CA THR A 390 8.58 -0.68 8.55
C THR A 390 7.73 -1.81 9.09
N SER A 391 7.14 -2.59 8.20
CA SER A 391 6.28 -3.69 8.60
C SER A 391 7.10 -4.70 9.39
N TYR A 392 6.74 -4.90 10.63
CA TYR A 392 7.21 -6.01 11.46
C TYR A 392 6.40 -7.29 11.19
N SER A 393 5.58 -7.32 10.14
CA SER A 393 4.91 -8.54 9.73
C SER A 393 5.96 -9.56 9.26
N THR A 394 5.74 -10.81 9.61
CA THR A 394 6.54 -11.93 9.15
C THR A 394 5.73 -12.75 8.16
N LYS A 395 6.38 -13.61 7.40
CA LYS A 395 5.71 -14.61 6.56
C LYS A 395 4.65 -15.37 7.34
N ASP A 396 5.02 -15.85 8.53
CA ASP A 396 4.11 -16.56 9.42
C ASP A 396 2.95 -15.69 9.88
N GLY A 397 3.21 -14.41 10.19
CA GLY A 397 2.17 -13.45 10.56
C GLY A 397 1.11 -13.30 9.48
N CYS A 398 1.52 -13.13 8.22
CA CYS A 398 0.60 -13.05 7.07
C CYS A 398 -0.14 -14.38 6.84
N TYR A 399 0.55 -15.51 6.97
CA TYR A 399 -0.03 -16.84 6.82
C TYR A 399 -1.12 -17.10 7.87
N TYR A 400 -0.82 -16.84 9.16
CA TYR A 400 -1.82 -17.01 10.22
C TYR A 400 -2.98 -16.04 10.10
N ALA A 401 -2.75 -14.79 9.70
CA ALA A 401 -3.83 -13.83 9.45
C ALA A 401 -4.76 -14.32 8.33
N GLY A 402 -4.21 -14.89 7.25
CA GLY A 402 -5.00 -15.51 6.19
C GLY A 402 -5.88 -16.66 6.69
N MET A 403 -5.33 -17.55 7.52
CA MET A 403 -6.06 -18.67 8.11
C MET A 403 -7.15 -18.21 9.11
N GLU A 404 -6.87 -17.19 9.89
CA GLU A 404 -7.84 -16.59 10.82
C GLU A 404 -9.01 -15.96 10.07
N LEU A 405 -8.75 -15.27 8.95
CA LEU A 405 -9.79 -14.72 8.08
C LEU A 405 -10.62 -15.81 7.39
N ASP A 406 -9.99 -16.90 6.90
CA ASP A 406 -10.71 -18.05 6.35
C ASP A 406 -11.61 -18.71 7.41
N SER A 407 -11.13 -18.79 8.65
CA SER A 407 -11.90 -19.30 9.80
C SER A 407 -13.05 -18.36 10.16
N CYS A 408 -12.85 -17.04 10.08
CA CYS A 408 -13.88 -16.03 10.27
C CYS A 408 -15.00 -16.16 9.21
N MET A 409 -14.62 -16.32 7.94
CA MET A 409 -15.60 -16.57 6.86
C MET A 409 -16.41 -17.84 7.09
N SER A 410 -15.77 -18.94 7.49
CA SER A 410 -16.46 -20.20 7.82
C SER A 410 -17.41 -20.03 9.03
N LEU A 411 -17.01 -19.21 10.00
CA LEU A 411 -17.82 -18.92 11.19
C LEU A 411 -19.09 -18.10 10.87
N LEU A 412 -18.96 -17.13 9.97
CA LEU A 412 -20.03 -16.19 9.62
C LEU A 412 -20.96 -16.69 8.51
N GLY A 413 -20.44 -17.50 7.57
CA GLY A 413 -21.17 -18.02 6.41
C GLY A 413 -21.23 -17.05 5.23
N GLU A 414 -21.48 -17.58 4.03
CA GLU A 414 -21.45 -16.83 2.76
C GLU A 414 -22.51 -15.74 2.66
N SER A 415 -23.64 -15.90 3.33
CA SER A 415 -24.71 -14.90 3.37
C SER A 415 -24.37 -13.70 4.25
N HIS A 416 -23.29 -13.78 5.03
CA HIS A 416 -22.92 -12.67 5.91
C HIS A 416 -22.33 -11.52 5.09
N TYR A 417 -22.80 -10.30 5.31
CA TYR A 417 -22.41 -9.11 4.55
C TYR A 417 -20.90 -8.84 4.55
N MET A 418 -20.14 -9.24 5.60
CA MET A 418 -18.67 -9.15 5.65
C MET A 418 -17.96 -10.18 4.77
N TYR A 419 -18.64 -11.22 4.28
CA TYR A 419 -18.00 -12.36 3.66
C TYR A 419 -17.06 -11.93 2.51
N ARG A 420 -17.55 -11.03 1.63
CA ARG A 420 -16.75 -10.49 0.50
C ARG A 420 -15.51 -9.73 0.97
N ASN A 421 -15.65 -8.89 2.00
CA ASN A 421 -14.53 -8.11 2.55
C ASN A 421 -13.49 -9.02 3.21
N LEU A 422 -13.94 -10.01 4.00
CA LEU A 422 -13.04 -11.00 4.61
C LEU A 422 -12.33 -11.83 3.55
N GLN A 423 -13.02 -12.20 2.46
CA GLN A 423 -12.45 -12.89 1.32
C GLN A 423 -11.36 -12.04 0.65
N ALA A 424 -11.62 -10.75 0.39
CA ALA A 424 -10.63 -9.82 -0.14
C ALA A 424 -9.39 -9.73 0.75
N ARG A 425 -9.58 -9.61 2.06
CA ARG A 425 -8.51 -9.53 3.06
C ARG A 425 -7.71 -10.84 3.14
N SER A 426 -8.39 -12.00 3.10
CA SER A 426 -7.72 -13.31 3.08
C SER A 426 -6.85 -13.48 1.84
N LEU A 427 -7.38 -13.10 0.66
CA LEU A 427 -6.62 -13.12 -0.60
C LEU A 427 -5.39 -12.20 -0.54
N PHE A 428 -5.54 -11.00 0.04
CA PHE A 428 -4.42 -10.10 0.28
C PHE A 428 -3.36 -10.74 1.17
N MET A 429 -3.73 -11.37 2.29
CA MET A 429 -2.77 -12.07 3.17
C MET A 429 -2.10 -13.24 2.49
N LYS A 430 -2.82 -14.00 1.65
CA LYS A 430 -2.25 -15.08 0.82
C LYS A 430 -1.22 -14.54 -0.17
N ALA A 431 -1.49 -13.40 -0.80
CA ALA A 431 -0.56 -12.72 -1.67
C ALA A 431 0.70 -12.26 -0.91
N MET A 432 0.53 -11.63 0.27
CA MET A 432 1.63 -11.18 1.11
C MET A 432 2.49 -12.35 1.60
N THR A 433 1.90 -13.48 1.96
CA THR A 433 2.63 -14.70 2.34
C THR A 433 3.55 -15.19 1.22
N LEU A 434 3.09 -15.13 -0.04
CA LEU A 434 3.90 -15.48 -1.20
C LEU A 434 5.04 -14.46 -1.41
N THR A 435 4.76 -13.18 -1.21
CA THR A 435 5.75 -12.10 -1.37
C THR A 435 6.89 -12.22 -0.34
N TRP A 436 6.58 -12.56 0.91
CA TRP A 436 7.60 -12.79 1.94
C TRP A 436 8.56 -13.92 1.58
N ALA A 437 8.06 -14.97 0.92
CA ALA A 437 8.93 -16.03 0.43
C ALA A 437 9.98 -15.54 -0.59
N LEU A 438 9.70 -14.44 -1.29
CA LEU A 438 10.63 -13.81 -2.23
C LEU A 438 11.70 -12.96 -1.53
N THR A 439 11.40 -12.38 -0.36
CA THR A 439 12.36 -11.52 0.37
C THR A 439 13.39 -12.33 1.17
N GLU A 440 13.10 -13.59 1.48
CA GLU A 440 13.99 -14.49 2.24
C GLU A 440 15.12 -15.16 1.38
N GLY A 441 15.38 -14.63 0.19
CA GLY A 441 16.59 -15.00 -0.58
C GLY A 441 16.38 -15.97 -1.73
N GLU A 442 15.17 -16.29 -2.09
CA GLU A 442 14.87 -17.11 -3.25
C GLU A 442 14.58 -16.28 -4.53
N TYR A 443 15.54 -15.47 -4.94
CA TYR A 443 15.54 -14.88 -6.28
C TYR A 443 15.81 -15.99 -7.33
N ASN A 444 14.75 -16.54 -7.91
CA ASN A 444 14.88 -17.60 -8.91
C ASN A 444 13.79 -17.54 -10.00
N ILE A 445 13.91 -18.40 -10.98
CA ILE A 445 12.95 -18.59 -12.09
C ILE A 445 11.51 -18.85 -11.56
N GLY A 446 11.37 -19.44 -10.37
CA GLY A 446 10.10 -19.55 -9.65
C GLY A 446 9.52 -18.23 -9.16
N MET A 447 10.33 -17.16 -9.06
CA MET A 447 9.89 -15.85 -8.60
C MET A 447 8.79 -15.25 -9.48
N GLN A 448 8.95 -15.27 -10.80
CA GLN A 448 7.92 -14.74 -11.71
C GLN A 448 6.59 -15.50 -11.57
N SER A 449 6.63 -16.80 -11.44
CA SER A 449 5.44 -17.62 -11.22
C SER A 449 4.78 -17.30 -9.87
N THR A 450 5.58 -17.09 -8.82
CA THR A 450 5.10 -16.72 -7.49
C THR A 450 4.49 -15.31 -7.48
N VAL A 451 5.15 -14.34 -8.14
CA VAL A 451 4.62 -12.96 -8.29
C VAL A 451 3.34 -12.96 -9.10
N LYS A 452 3.25 -13.71 -10.21
CA LYS A 452 2.02 -13.85 -11.01
C LYS A 452 0.87 -14.44 -10.19
N LYS A 453 1.14 -15.46 -9.36
CA LYS A 453 0.14 -16.03 -8.45
C LYS A 453 -0.30 -15.02 -7.40
N SER A 454 0.62 -14.23 -6.85
CA SER A 454 0.32 -13.15 -5.92
C SER A 454 -0.53 -12.07 -6.59
N VAL A 455 -0.20 -11.67 -7.83
CA VAL A 455 -1.01 -10.72 -8.62
C VAL A 455 -2.43 -11.22 -8.78
N ALA A 456 -2.63 -12.50 -9.13
CA ALA A 456 -3.97 -13.05 -9.28
C ALA A 456 -4.80 -12.96 -7.99
N TYR A 457 -4.18 -13.20 -6.83
CA TYR A 457 -4.85 -13.00 -5.54
C TYR A 457 -5.17 -11.54 -5.26
N LEU A 458 -4.27 -10.63 -5.59
CA LEU A 458 -4.47 -9.18 -5.40
C LEU A 458 -5.51 -8.60 -6.36
N GLU A 459 -5.54 -9.02 -7.63
CA GLU A 459 -6.56 -8.61 -8.59
C GLU A 459 -7.96 -9.04 -8.13
N GLU A 460 -8.10 -10.26 -7.64
CA GLU A 460 -9.36 -10.74 -7.09
C GLU A 460 -9.72 -10.03 -5.79
N SER A 461 -8.74 -9.75 -4.92
CA SER A 461 -8.96 -8.92 -3.73
C SER A 461 -9.46 -7.51 -4.10
N GLU A 462 -8.86 -6.85 -5.10
CA GLU A 462 -9.31 -5.56 -5.61
C GLU A 462 -10.71 -5.61 -6.23
N ARG A 463 -11.05 -6.69 -6.94
CA ARG A 463 -12.39 -6.88 -7.51
C ARG A 463 -13.46 -6.99 -6.42
N LEU A 464 -13.14 -7.65 -5.32
CA LEU A 464 -14.05 -7.83 -4.19
C LEU A 464 -14.17 -6.57 -3.34
N GLU A 465 -13.10 -5.86 -3.11
CA GLU A 465 -13.02 -4.63 -2.31
C GLU A 465 -12.28 -3.52 -3.09
N PRO A 466 -12.96 -2.84 -4.03
CA PRO A 466 -12.38 -1.76 -4.82
C PRO A 466 -11.93 -0.58 -3.94
N ASN A 467 -10.93 0.18 -4.39
CA ASN A 467 -10.37 1.35 -3.70
C ASN A 467 -9.64 1.06 -2.38
N THR A 468 -9.20 -0.17 -2.20
CA THR A 468 -8.42 -0.56 -1.03
C THR A 468 -6.95 -0.21 -1.25
N ALA A 469 -6.46 0.83 -0.57
CA ALA A 469 -5.12 1.38 -0.80
C ALA A 469 -4.01 0.32 -0.66
N TYR A 470 -4.04 -0.54 0.38
CA TYR A 470 -3.01 -1.56 0.57
C TYR A 470 -2.98 -2.58 -0.59
N THR A 471 -4.11 -3.00 -1.13
CA THR A 471 -4.18 -3.92 -2.29
C THR A 471 -3.66 -3.26 -3.56
N ILE A 472 -4.10 -2.02 -3.83
CA ILE A 472 -3.69 -1.25 -5.02
C ILE A 472 -2.18 -0.98 -4.99
N GLY A 473 -1.62 -0.60 -3.83
CA GLY A 473 -0.19 -0.37 -3.67
C GLY A 473 0.63 -1.63 -3.93
N GLN A 474 0.20 -2.78 -3.38
CA GLN A 474 0.88 -4.06 -3.62
C GLN A 474 0.76 -4.54 -5.07
N LEU A 475 -0.37 -4.31 -5.74
CA LEU A 475 -0.48 -4.56 -7.19
C LEU A 475 0.52 -3.73 -7.99
N GLY A 476 0.66 -2.45 -7.65
CA GLY A 476 1.67 -1.57 -8.27
C GLY A 476 3.08 -2.14 -8.13
N GLU A 477 3.47 -2.57 -6.94
CA GLU A 477 4.78 -3.22 -6.69
C GLU A 477 4.97 -4.50 -7.50
N HIS A 478 3.95 -5.37 -7.50
CA HIS A 478 4.05 -6.65 -8.18
C HIS A 478 4.11 -6.50 -9.70
N TYR A 479 3.34 -5.58 -10.28
CA TYR A 479 3.46 -5.25 -11.69
C TYR A 479 4.83 -4.64 -12.03
N PHE A 480 5.39 -3.82 -11.15
CA PHE A 480 6.75 -3.32 -11.32
C PHE A 480 7.78 -4.46 -11.33
N LEU A 481 7.68 -5.41 -10.39
CA LEU A 481 8.55 -6.61 -10.35
C LEU A 481 8.42 -7.48 -11.60
N LEU A 482 7.24 -7.53 -12.21
CA LEU A 482 7.00 -8.25 -13.47
C LEU A 482 7.47 -7.47 -14.71
N GLY A 483 7.89 -6.21 -14.57
CA GLY A 483 8.23 -5.33 -15.69
C GLY A 483 7.01 -4.79 -16.44
N GLU A 484 5.80 -4.97 -15.90
CA GLU A 484 4.54 -4.47 -16.45
C GLU A 484 4.34 -2.99 -16.06
N TYR A 485 5.27 -2.15 -16.48
CA TYR A 485 5.37 -0.75 -16.03
C TYR A 485 4.10 0.08 -16.25
N ALA A 486 3.37 -0.15 -17.34
CA ALA A 486 2.13 0.58 -17.63
C ALA A 486 1.07 0.33 -16.54
N LYS A 487 0.88 -0.94 -16.15
CA LYS A 487 -0.04 -1.31 -15.06
C LYS A 487 0.47 -0.83 -13.70
N ALA A 488 1.78 -0.91 -13.47
CA ALA A 488 2.38 -0.39 -12.24
C ALA A 488 2.10 1.11 -12.08
N ASN A 489 2.28 1.90 -13.16
CA ASN A 489 1.98 3.34 -13.17
C ASN A 489 0.50 3.58 -12.81
N GLU A 490 -0.44 2.91 -13.51
CA GLU A 490 -1.87 3.04 -13.25
C GLU A 490 -2.22 2.78 -11.78
N LYS A 491 -1.67 1.69 -11.21
CA LYS A 491 -1.94 1.34 -9.81
C LYS A 491 -1.33 2.34 -8.83
N PHE A 492 -0.11 2.81 -9.06
CA PHE A 492 0.50 3.82 -8.18
C PHE A 492 -0.16 5.21 -8.34
N GLU A 493 -0.58 5.62 -9.54
CA GLU A 493 -1.35 6.85 -9.73
C GLU A 493 -2.69 6.77 -8.97
N ARG A 494 -3.39 5.65 -9.07
CA ARG A 494 -4.63 5.40 -8.31
C ARG A 494 -4.38 5.32 -6.81
N TYR A 495 -3.32 4.65 -6.37
CA TYR A 495 -2.92 4.63 -4.97
C TYR A 495 -2.69 6.04 -4.43
N LEU A 496 -1.96 6.87 -5.17
CA LEU A 496 -1.67 8.25 -4.79
C LEU A 496 -2.91 9.16 -4.84
N SER A 497 -3.94 8.84 -5.63
CA SER A 497 -5.22 9.54 -5.56
C SER A 497 -5.96 9.28 -4.24
N LEU A 498 -5.78 8.10 -3.65
CA LEU A 498 -6.32 7.73 -2.34
C LEU A 498 -5.42 8.20 -1.17
N ARG A 499 -4.11 8.31 -1.41
CA ARG A 499 -3.08 8.61 -0.41
C ARG A 499 -2.03 9.59 -0.95
N PRO A 500 -2.41 10.85 -1.22
CA PRO A 500 -1.54 11.81 -1.92
C PRO A 500 -0.30 12.23 -1.12
N SER A 501 -0.30 12.02 0.19
CA SER A 501 0.84 12.31 1.07
C SER A 501 1.83 11.17 1.22
N ASP A 502 1.56 9.99 0.65
CA ASP A 502 2.47 8.84 0.75
C ASP A 502 3.74 9.10 -0.07
N TYR A 503 4.80 9.48 0.66
CA TYR A 503 6.09 9.80 0.05
C TYR A 503 6.78 8.60 -0.58
N TRP A 504 6.59 7.41 -0.01
CA TRP A 504 7.19 6.18 -0.52
C TRP A 504 6.59 5.78 -1.88
N ALA A 505 5.25 5.77 -1.98
CA ALA A 505 4.57 5.47 -3.24
C ALA A 505 4.90 6.52 -4.32
N LYS A 506 4.99 7.79 -3.94
CA LYS A 506 5.40 8.88 -4.84
C LYS A 506 6.83 8.69 -5.34
N GLN A 507 7.77 8.30 -4.47
CA GLN A 507 9.14 7.97 -4.85
C GLN A 507 9.18 6.75 -5.77
N THR A 508 8.41 5.70 -5.45
CA THR A 508 8.36 4.48 -6.26
C THR A 508 7.83 4.78 -7.66
N LEU A 509 6.76 5.55 -7.78
CA LEU A 509 6.24 5.98 -9.08
C LEU A 509 7.27 6.81 -9.87
N ALA A 510 7.98 7.71 -9.21
CA ALA A 510 9.05 8.48 -9.83
C ALA A 510 10.20 7.59 -10.31
N ASN A 511 10.59 6.57 -9.53
CA ASN A 511 11.58 5.57 -9.93
C ASN A 511 11.10 4.76 -11.15
N ILE A 512 9.83 4.37 -11.19
CA ILE A 512 9.23 3.66 -12.33
C ILE A 512 9.28 4.54 -13.59
N TYR A 513 8.90 5.81 -13.50
CA TYR A 513 9.01 6.75 -14.62
C TYR A 513 10.48 6.92 -15.10
N SER A 514 11.42 7.01 -14.15
CA SER A 514 12.84 7.10 -14.48
C SER A 514 13.34 5.86 -15.24
N ASN A 515 12.91 4.65 -14.82
CA ASN A 515 13.24 3.40 -15.50
C ASN A 515 12.66 3.28 -16.92
N GLN A 516 11.52 3.93 -17.15
CA GLN A 516 10.90 4.06 -18.48
C GLN A 516 11.50 5.18 -19.33
N ASN A 517 12.53 5.88 -18.85
CA ASN A 517 13.08 7.10 -19.45
C ASN A 517 12.09 8.27 -19.54
N LEU A 518 11.02 8.24 -18.77
CA LEU A 518 10.04 9.32 -18.63
C LEU A 518 10.57 10.35 -17.61
N PHE A 519 11.79 10.83 -17.84
CA PHE A 519 12.58 11.62 -16.90
C PHE A 519 11.87 12.90 -16.46
N GLY A 520 11.09 13.56 -17.35
CA GLY A 520 10.33 14.76 -17.02
C GLY A 520 9.25 14.51 -15.95
N LYS A 521 8.52 13.38 -16.04
CA LYS A 521 7.53 12.99 -15.03
C LYS A 521 8.20 12.63 -13.71
N ALA A 522 9.32 11.91 -13.75
CA ALA A 522 10.09 11.54 -12.58
C ALA A 522 10.61 12.78 -11.84
N GLU A 523 11.18 13.74 -12.57
CA GLU A 523 11.70 15.00 -12.03
C GLU A 523 10.63 15.78 -11.24
N ILE A 524 9.41 15.91 -11.79
CA ILE A 524 8.29 16.61 -11.13
C ILE A 524 8.01 15.99 -9.76
N LEU A 525 7.90 14.66 -9.68
CA LEU A 525 7.60 13.96 -8.43
C LEU A 525 8.74 14.05 -7.43
N TYR A 526 10.01 13.94 -7.86
CA TYR A 526 11.15 14.09 -6.98
C TYR A 526 11.27 15.50 -6.41
N ARG A 527 11.01 16.54 -7.21
CA ARG A 527 11.02 17.93 -6.73
C ARG A 527 9.89 18.20 -5.74
N ASP A 528 8.70 17.64 -5.98
CA ASP A 528 7.59 17.72 -5.03
C ASP A 528 7.94 17.02 -3.70
N LEU A 529 8.59 15.87 -3.77
CA LEU A 529 9.08 15.17 -2.58
C LEU A 529 10.09 16.01 -1.80
N LEU A 530 11.09 16.62 -2.45
CA LEU A 530 12.09 17.44 -1.79
C LEU A 530 11.53 18.76 -1.25
N LYS A 531 10.47 19.29 -1.86
CA LYS A 531 9.76 20.45 -1.31
C LYS A 531 9.12 20.10 0.03
N LYS A 532 8.54 18.92 0.16
CA LYS A 532 7.85 18.47 1.38
C LYS A 532 8.80 17.82 2.40
N TYR A 533 9.83 17.13 1.92
CA TYR A 533 10.82 16.38 2.73
C TYR A 533 12.25 16.79 2.35
N PRO A 534 12.69 18.01 2.67
CA PRO A 534 13.95 18.56 2.17
C PRO A 534 15.20 17.81 2.68
N ALA A 535 15.10 17.04 3.76
CA ALA A 535 16.20 16.21 4.28
C ALA A 535 16.25 14.79 3.69
N TYR A 536 15.41 14.45 2.68
CA TYR A 536 15.31 13.09 2.15
C TYR A 536 16.45 12.78 1.17
N ALA A 537 17.59 12.31 1.68
CA ALA A 537 18.83 12.10 0.91
C ALA A 537 18.66 11.15 -0.29
N ALA A 538 17.85 10.09 -0.18
CA ALA A 538 17.63 9.14 -1.29
C ALA A 538 16.99 9.81 -2.52
N VAL A 539 16.13 10.79 -2.33
CA VAL A 539 15.48 11.53 -3.43
C VAL A 539 16.48 12.44 -4.15
N TYR A 540 17.43 13.05 -3.43
CA TYR A 540 18.51 13.82 -4.07
C TYR A 540 19.32 12.95 -5.02
N HIS A 541 19.63 11.71 -4.63
CA HIS A 541 20.33 10.77 -5.51
C HIS A 541 19.51 10.46 -6.77
N SER A 542 18.25 10.08 -6.61
CA SER A 542 17.38 9.74 -7.74
C SER A 542 17.15 10.92 -8.66
N LEU A 543 16.93 12.12 -8.12
CA LEU A 543 16.76 13.35 -8.90
C LEU A 543 18.06 13.74 -9.63
N SER A 544 19.21 13.66 -8.95
CA SER A 544 20.50 13.93 -9.59
C SER A 544 20.75 12.99 -10.77
N ASN A 545 20.47 11.70 -10.62
CA ASN A 545 20.57 10.74 -11.71
C ASN A 545 19.61 11.06 -12.86
N THR A 546 18.36 11.39 -12.54
CA THR A 546 17.33 11.74 -13.52
C THR A 546 17.73 12.97 -14.33
N LEU A 547 18.23 14.01 -13.67
CA LEU A 547 18.75 15.22 -14.33
C LEU A 547 19.99 14.92 -15.19
N TYR A 548 20.89 14.05 -14.73
CA TYR A 548 22.05 13.65 -15.50
C TYR A 548 21.67 12.94 -16.80
N GLU A 549 20.70 12.02 -16.73
CA GLU A 549 20.20 11.30 -17.91
C GLU A 549 19.44 12.22 -18.89
N GLN A 550 18.85 13.31 -18.41
CA GLN A 550 18.28 14.39 -19.25
C GLN A 550 19.35 15.28 -19.91
N GLY A 551 20.64 15.10 -19.60
CA GLY A 551 21.71 15.96 -20.07
C GLY A 551 21.93 17.23 -19.23
N LYS A 552 21.14 17.48 -18.20
CA LYS A 552 21.22 18.63 -17.28
C LYS A 552 22.36 18.42 -16.25
N LYS A 553 23.58 18.21 -16.71
CA LYS A 553 24.72 17.76 -15.89
C LYS A 553 25.07 18.70 -14.73
N ASN A 554 25.04 20.01 -14.96
CA ASN A 554 25.31 21.00 -13.91
C ASN A 554 24.23 20.98 -12.83
N GLU A 555 22.97 20.97 -13.24
CA GLU A 555 21.84 20.92 -12.32
C GLU A 555 21.85 19.60 -11.52
N ALA A 556 22.24 18.48 -12.15
CA ALA A 556 22.39 17.19 -11.48
C ALA A 556 23.45 17.22 -10.36
N ARG A 557 24.53 17.98 -10.53
CA ARG A 557 25.54 18.23 -9.49
C ARG A 557 25.00 19.17 -8.41
N ASP A 558 24.35 20.26 -8.84
CA ASP A 558 24.00 21.36 -7.94
C ASP A 558 22.81 21.00 -7.04
N ILE A 559 21.92 20.11 -7.50
CA ILE A 559 20.74 19.67 -6.72
C ILE A 559 21.12 19.00 -5.40
N ILE A 560 22.29 18.38 -5.28
CA ILE A 560 22.74 17.70 -4.05
C ILE A 560 23.41 18.64 -3.04
N GLN A 561 23.66 19.92 -3.39
CA GLN A 561 24.31 20.88 -2.51
C GLN A 561 23.61 21.08 -1.15
N PRO A 562 22.27 21.06 -1.05
CA PRO A 562 21.59 21.19 0.24
C PRO A 562 21.95 20.12 1.27
N LEU A 563 22.36 18.92 0.84
CA LEU A 563 22.82 17.87 1.75
C LEU A 563 24.02 18.34 2.60
N LEU A 564 24.90 19.15 2.02
CA LEU A 564 26.04 19.76 2.71
C LEU A 564 25.66 21.11 3.33
N THR A 565 25.13 22.06 2.53
CA THR A 565 24.97 23.46 2.93
C THR A 565 23.88 23.68 3.97
N LYS A 566 22.88 22.80 4.02
CA LYS A 566 21.83 22.75 5.05
C LYS A 566 22.09 21.73 6.12
N GLY A 567 23.18 20.96 6.01
CA GLY A 567 23.53 19.90 6.95
C GLY A 567 22.53 18.72 6.97
N TYR A 568 21.77 18.53 5.90
CA TYR A 568 20.79 17.43 5.83
C TYR A 568 21.46 16.05 5.88
N ASP A 569 22.54 15.87 5.09
CA ASP A 569 23.33 14.63 5.09
C ASP A 569 24.68 14.80 4.41
N THR A 570 25.66 15.22 5.17
CA THR A 570 27.04 15.46 4.67
C THR A 570 27.68 14.18 4.13
N THR A 571 27.40 13.02 4.75
CA THR A 571 27.90 11.72 4.28
C THR A 571 27.44 11.44 2.86
N ASN A 572 26.13 11.51 2.64
CA ASN A 572 25.54 11.30 1.32
C ASN A 572 25.98 12.36 0.31
N TYR A 573 26.17 13.60 0.71
CA TYR A 573 26.73 14.61 -0.19
C TYR A 573 28.08 14.18 -0.77
N TYR A 574 29.06 13.79 0.09
CA TYR A 574 30.38 13.36 -0.39
C TYR A 574 30.28 12.09 -1.24
N PHE A 575 29.44 11.16 -0.86
CA PHE A 575 29.23 9.93 -1.62
C PHE A 575 28.64 10.20 -3.00
N LEU A 576 27.61 11.05 -3.11
CA LEU A 576 26.97 11.42 -4.36
C LEU A 576 27.87 12.24 -5.26
N MET A 577 28.73 13.10 -4.71
CA MET A 577 29.76 13.80 -5.48
C MET A 577 30.78 12.82 -6.07
N GLY A 578 31.13 11.77 -5.32
CA GLY A 578 31.95 10.66 -5.81
C GLY A 578 31.29 9.92 -6.98
N LEU A 579 30.01 9.55 -6.84
CA LEU A 579 29.23 8.91 -7.90
C LEU A 579 29.08 9.81 -9.14
N TRP A 580 28.74 11.09 -8.94
CA TRP A 580 28.64 12.05 -10.03
C TRP A 580 29.96 12.18 -10.80
N SER A 581 31.08 12.34 -10.07
CA SER A 581 32.41 12.40 -10.65
C SER A 581 32.78 11.12 -11.42
N THR A 582 32.34 9.97 -10.91
CA THR A 582 32.50 8.66 -11.59
C THR A 582 31.75 8.64 -12.92
N LYS A 583 30.50 9.09 -12.96
CA LYS A 583 29.69 9.20 -14.18
C LYS A 583 30.28 10.20 -15.18
N ALA A 584 30.75 11.33 -14.69
CA ALA A 584 31.40 12.36 -15.49
C ALA A 584 32.82 11.95 -15.97
N ASN A 585 33.30 10.77 -15.64
CA ASN A 585 34.62 10.23 -15.93
C ASN A 585 35.80 11.02 -15.33
N LEU A 586 35.56 11.75 -14.24
CA LEU A 586 36.53 12.55 -13.49
C LEU A 586 37.16 11.71 -12.39
N THR A 587 38.17 10.90 -12.71
CA THR A 587 38.68 9.88 -11.78
C THR A 587 39.25 10.46 -10.49
N ASP A 588 40.11 11.46 -10.58
CA ASP A 588 40.79 12.04 -9.42
C ASP A 588 39.79 12.73 -8.51
N SER A 589 38.78 13.42 -9.08
CA SER A 589 37.69 13.99 -8.33
C SER A 589 36.83 12.91 -7.65
N SER A 590 36.57 11.80 -8.34
CA SER A 590 35.80 10.68 -7.79
C SER A 590 36.51 10.08 -6.57
N MET A 591 37.82 9.79 -6.70
CA MET A 591 38.62 9.27 -5.59
C MET A 591 38.72 10.25 -4.44
N TYR A 592 38.88 11.56 -4.71
CA TYR A 592 38.87 12.60 -3.69
C TYR A 592 37.60 12.62 -2.86
N TRP A 593 36.43 12.60 -3.53
CA TRP A 593 35.15 12.65 -2.84
C TRP A 593 34.85 11.39 -2.05
N TYR A 594 35.19 10.20 -2.55
CA TYR A 594 35.02 8.96 -1.79
C TYR A 594 35.93 8.93 -0.57
N ARG A 595 37.19 9.42 -0.67
CA ARG A 595 38.09 9.55 0.47
C ARG A 595 37.54 10.51 1.52
N LYS A 596 36.97 11.64 1.11
CA LYS A 596 36.26 12.56 2.03
C LYS A 596 35.06 11.90 2.69
N CYS A 597 34.32 11.09 1.96
CA CYS A 597 33.15 10.40 2.47
C CYS A 597 33.51 9.48 3.66
N TYR A 598 34.45 8.57 3.46
CA TYR A 598 34.80 7.65 4.55
C TYR A 598 35.69 8.27 5.63
N ALA A 599 36.44 9.32 5.33
CA ALA A 599 37.11 10.10 6.37
C ALA A 599 36.12 10.82 7.30
N PHE A 600 34.98 11.25 6.75
CA PHE A 600 33.91 11.86 7.53
C PHE A 600 33.06 10.81 8.26
N ASN A 601 32.72 9.70 7.59
CA ASN A 601 31.94 8.60 8.14
C ASN A 601 32.65 7.25 7.84
N PRO A 602 33.40 6.68 8.81
CA PRO A 602 34.13 5.42 8.62
C PRO A 602 33.26 4.23 8.22
N ALA A 603 31.96 4.23 8.57
CA ALA A 603 31.04 3.16 8.16
C ALA A 603 30.88 3.06 6.62
N MET A 604 31.22 4.12 5.89
CA MET A 604 31.21 4.15 4.42
C MET A 604 32.51 3.66 3.78
N GLU A 605 33.52 3.28 4.58
CA GLU A 605 34.86 2.93 4.06
C GLU A 605 34.78 1.80 3.03
N SER A 606 34.13 0.71 3.38
CA SER A 606 34.02 -0.47 2.50
C SER A 606 33.42 -0.12 1.12
N ILE A 607 32.28 0.59 1.11
CA ILE A 607 31.58 0.99 -0.12
C ILE A 607 32.42 1.97 -0.94
N CYS A 608 33.03 2.96 -0.30
CA CYS A 608 33.84 3.96 -0.97
C CYS A 608 35.12 3.34 -1.60
N LEU A 609 35.81 2.47 -0.87
CA LEU A 609 36.99 1.77 -1.36
C LEU A 609 36.65 0.84 -2.54
N ASN A 610 35.53 0.13 -2.48
CA ASN A 610 35.06 -0.69 -3.59
C ASN A 610 34.82 0.15 -4.87
N ASN A 611 34.21 1.33 -4.74
CA ASN A 611 33.97 2.24 -5.86
C ASN A 611 35.27 2.82 -6.42
N ILE A 612 36.25 3.14 -5.57
CA ILE A 612 37.60 3.58 -6.00
C ILE A 612 38.28 2.45 -6.76
N GLY A 613 38.30 1.23 -6.20
CA GLY A 613 38.86 0.05 -6.84
C GLY A 613 38.26 -0.23 -8.20
N HIS A 614 36.95 -0.17 -8.31
CA HIS A 614 36.20 -0.33 -9.57
C HIS A 614 36.63 0.74 -10.61
N LYS A 615 36.75 2.00 -10.20
CA LYS A 615 37.18 3.06 -11.09
C LYS A 615 38.63 2.86 -11.60
N LEU A 616 39.53 2.40 -10.73
CA LEU A 616 40.91 2.05 -11.10
C LEU A 616 40.96 0.85 -12.04
N MET A 617 40.13 -0.17 -11.78
CA MET A 617 40.00 -1.34 -12.68
C MET A 617 39.54 -0.92 -14.09
N VAL A 618 38.58 -0.04 -14.21
CA VAL A 618 38.11 0.50 -15.50
C VAL A 618 39.19 1.27 -16.22
N LYS A 619 40.07 1.94 -15.48
CA LYS A 619 41.25 2.63 -16.02
C LYS A 619 42.40 1.69 -16.44
N GLY A 620 42.38 0.43 -16.07
CA GLY A 620 43.43 -0.53 -16.30
C GLY A 620 44.55 -0.54 -15.23
N ALA A 621 44.37 0.23 -14.15
CA ALA A 621 45.30 0.24 -13.00
C ALA A 621 45.01 -0.93 -12.05
N TYR A 622 45.23 -2.16 -12.56
CA TYR A 622 44.76 -3.41 -11.90
C TYR A 622 45.42 -3.63 -10.54
N ASP A 623 46.73 -3.41 -10.40
CA ASP A 623 47.44 -3.64 -9.14
C ASP A 623 46.89 -2.73 -8.01
N SER A 624 46.67 -1.48 -8.34
CA SER A 624 46.06 -0.54 -7.40
C SER A 624 44.60 -0.95 -7.07
N ALA A 625 43.82 -1.37 -8.07
CA ALA A 625 42.45 -1.83 -7.85
C ALA A 625 42.38 -3.05 -6.91
N VAL A 626 43.31 -4.02 -7.10
CA VAL A 626 43.45 -5.22 -6.25
C VAL A 626 43.69 -4.84 -4.79
N MET A 627 44.58 -3.87 -4.56
CA MET A 627 44.82 -3.37 -3.18
C MET A 627 43.53 -2.85 -2.52
N TYR A 628 42.75 -2.04 -3.22
CA TYR A 628 41.48 -1.52 -2.70
C TYR A 628 40.48 -2.62 -2.45
N PHE A 629 40.28 -3.58 -3.34
CA PHE A 629 39.35 -4.69 -3.15
C PHE A 629 39.77 -5.62 -2.01
N LYS A 630 41.06 -5.92 -1.86
CA LYS A 630 41.56 -6.69 -0.71
C LYS A 630 41.29 -5.95 0.62
N ARG A 631 41.48 -4.64 0.63
CA ARG A 631 41.14 -3.83 1.81
C ARG A 631 39.68 -3.86 2.15
N VAL A 632 38.77 -3.85 1.15
CA VAL A 632 37.32 -4.04 1.38
C VAL A 632 37.05 -5.40 2.03
N ILE A 633 37.71 -6.48 1.58
CA ILE A 633 37.56 -7.83 2.14
C ILE A 633 38.05 -7.89 3.61
N GLU A 634 39.09 -7.16 3.94
CA GLU A 634 39.60 -7.06 5.32
C GLU A 634 38.59 -6.37 6.25
N ILE A 635 37.90 -5.33 5.77
CA ILE A 635 36.90 -4.58 6.52
C ILE A 635 35.60 -5.38 6.63
N ASP A 636 35.15 -5.94 5.52
CA ASP A 636 33.90 -6.68 5.42
C ASP A 636 34.03 -7.87 4.45
N SER A 637 34.37 -9.02 5.02
CA SER A 637 34.56 -10.25 4.26
C SER A 637 33.24 -10.87 3.77
N ALA A 638 32.07 -10.34 4.21
CA ALA A 638 30.77 -10.83 3.79
C ALA A 638 30.26 -10.17 2.49
N THR A 639 30.78 -8.99 2.16
CA THR A 639 30.40 -8.28 0.92
C THR A 639 30.90 -9.03 -0.32
N PRO A 640 30.03 -9.40 -1.29
CA PRO A 640 30.40 -10.19 -2.47
C PRO A 640 31.11 -9.39 -3.57
N PHE A 641 30.91 -8.09 -3.66
CA PHE A 641 31.36 -7.24 -4.77
C PHE A 641 32.88 -7.20 -4.97
N PRO A 642 33.73 -7.11 -3.93
CA PRO A 642 35.16 -7.10 -4.13
C PRO A 642 35.70 -8.41 -4.70
N TYR A 643 35.13 -9.55 -4.32
CA TYR A 643 35.47 -10.87 -4.88
C TYR A 643 35.13 -10.96 -6.37
N PHE A 644 33.98 -10.44 -6.77
CA PHE A 644 33.59 -10.34 -8.16
C PHE A 644 34.60 -9.50 -8.96
N ASN A 645 34.94 -8.31 -8.45
CA ASN A 645 35.88 -7.41 -9.11
C ASN A 645 37.31 -8.00 -9.22
N LEU A 646 37.77 -8.70 -8.16
CA LEU A 646 39.04 -9.44 -8.17
C LEU A 646 39.00 -10.55 -9.21
N GLY A 647 37.93 -11.29 -9.30
CA GLY A 647 37.72 -12.30 -10.33
C GLY A 647 37.78 -11.69 -11.72
N CYS A 648 37.15 -10.54 -11.94
CA CYS A 648 37.24 -9.81 -13.20
C CYS A 648 38.66 -9.37 -13.56
N ILE A 649 39.46 -8.89 -12.59
CA ILE A 649 40.85 -8.52 -12.80
C ILE A 649 41.70 -9.74 -13.17
N SER A 650 41.58 -10.85 -12.41
CA SER A 650 42.28 -12.10 -12.69
C SER A 650 41.96 -12.64 -14.08
N MET A 651 40.71 -12.48 -14.53
CA MET A 651 40.33 -12.78 -15.92
C MET A 651 41.04 -11.92 -16.94
N LEU A 652 41.13 -10.61 -16.69
CA LEU A 652 41.84 -9.67 -17.57
C LEU A 652 43.32 -9.98 -17.67
N GLN A 653 43.89 -10.53 -16.59
CA GLN A 653 45.28 -10.97 -16.50
C GLN A 653 45.48 -12.42 -16.99
N GLN A 654 44.45 -13.10 -17.48
CA GLN A 654 44.45 -14.49 -17.96
C GLN A 654 44.76 -15.54 -16.89
N ASP A 655 44.64 -15.16 -15.61
CA ASP A 655 44.72 -16.11 -14.49
C ASP A 655 43.32 -16.68 -14.19
N TYR A 656 42.93 -17.67 -14.97
CA TYR A 656 41.59 -18.27 -14.91
C TYR A 656 41.34 -19.07 -13.64
N ALA A 657 42.39 -19.67 -13.09
CA ALA A 657 42.30 -20.43 -11.86
C ALA A 657 41.95 -19.52 -10.67
N GLN A 658 42.65 -18.41 -10.55
CA GLN A 658 42.44 -17.41 -9.53
C GLN A 658 41.11 -16.70 -9.72
N ALA A 659 40.71 -16.42 -10.98
CA ALA A 659 39.40 -15.85 -11.29
C ALA A 659 38.25 -16.73 -10.80
N ALA A 660 38.34 -18.03 -11.10
CA ALA A 660 37.33 -18.99 -10.64
C ALA A 660 37.25 -19.07 -9.09
N GLN A 661 38.41 -19.04 -8.42
CA GLN A 661 38.45 -19.04 -6.96
C GLN A 661 37.78 -17.79 -6.35
N TRP A 662 38.06 -16.61 -6.87
CA TRP A 662 37.44 -15.37 -6.41
C TRP A 662 35.94 -15.38 -6.63
N HIS A 663 35.48 -15.83 -7.81
CA HIS A 663 34.03 -15.86 -8.11
C HIS A 663 33.29 -16.86 -7.27
N VAL A 664 33.84 -18.06 -7.03
CA VAL A 664 33.22 -19.06 -6.12
C VAL A 664 33.14 -18.50 -4.71
N THR A 665 34.22 -17.85 -4.22
CA THR A 665 34.19 -17.23 -2.89
C THR A 665 33.13 -16.12 -2.81
N GLY A 666 33.01 -15.29 -3.84
CA GLY A 666 31.98 -14.24 -3.89
C GLY A 666 30.57 -14.79 -3.91
N LEU A 667 30.30 -15.92 -4.56
CA LEU A 667 29.04 -16.64 -4.54
C LEU A 667 28.72 -17.22 -3.16
N ASP A 668 29.71 -17.81 -2.50
CA ASP A 668 29.55 -18.31 -1.12
C ASP A 668 29.20 -17.21 -0.12
N LYS A 669 29.63 -15.98 -0.37
CA LYS A 669 29.33 -14.80 0.46
C LYS A 669 27.97 -14.17 0.13
N ASN A 670 27.45 -14.38 -1.06
CA ASN A 670 26.20 -13.78 -1.52
C ASN A 670 25.00 -14.74 -1.36
N ASN A 671 24.61 -15.00 -0.13
CA ASN A 671 23.46 -15.85 0.16
C ASN A 671 22.11 -15.22 -0.24
N THR A 672 22.05 -13.90 -0.53
CA THR A 672 20.80 -13.16 -0.76
C THR A 672 20.49 -12.87 -2.21
N ASN A 673 21.50 -12.80 -3.10
CA ASN A 673 21.29 -12.53 -4.54
C ASN A 673 22.35 -13.18 -5.43
N PRO A 674 22.41 -14.51 -5.47
CA PRO A 674 23.37 -15.23 -6.34
C PRO A 674 23.14 -14.98 -7.83
N ASP A 675 21.89 -14.74 -8.26
CA ASP A 675 21.52 -14.55 -9.66
C ASP A 675 22.05 -13.21 -10.21
N GLY A 676 22.01 -12.14 -9.39
CA GLY A 676 22.59 -10.85 -9.78
C GLY A 676 24.11 -10.93 -9.97
N TYR A 677 24.77 -11.68 -9.10
CA TYR A 677 26.21 -11.93 -9.19
C TYR A 677 26.57 -12.75 -10.43
N LEU A 678 25.84 -13.84 -10.70
CA LEU A 678 26.03 -14.69 -11.87
C LEU A 678 25.71 -13.97 -13.18
N SER A 679 24.69 -13.13 -13.21
CA SER A 679 24.36 -12.27 -14.37
C SER A 679 25.47 -11.28 -14.66
N GLY A 680 26.06 -10.67 -13.62
CA GLY A 680 27.22 -9.79 -13.75
C GLY A 680 28.44 -10.52 -14.32
N MET A 681 28.73 -11.72 -13.82
CA MET A 681 29.77 -12.59 -14.34
C MET A 681 29.56 -12.92 -15.83
N SER A 682 28.35 -13.37 -16.18
CA SER A 682 28.02 -13.77 -17.55
C SER A 682 28.20 -12.63 -18.55
N LEU A 683 27.73 -11.43 -18.19
CA LEU A 683 27.88 -10.23 -19.03
C LEU A 683 29.34 -9.81 -19.18
N TYR A 684 30.15 -9.99 -18.14
CA TYR A 684 31.54 -9.65 -18.19
C TYR A 684 32.32 -10.64 -19.06
N TYR A 685 32.13 -11.95 -18.85
CA TYR A 685 32.79 -13.01 -19.61
C TYR A 685 32.40 -12.98 -21.10
N GLY A 686 31.12 -12.76 -21.41
CA GLY A 686 30.61 -12.72 -22.77
C GLY A 686 31.15 -11.59 -23.65
N LYS A 687 31.71 -10.55 -23.05
CA LYS A 687 32.24 -9.42 -23.81
C LYS A 687 33.68 -9.57 -24.24
N LYS A 688 34.50 -10.42 -23.60
CA LYS A 688 35.95 -10.35 -23.76
C LYS A 688 36.67 -11.64 -24.13
N TYR A 689 36.15 -12.86 -23.92
CA TYR A 689 37.01 -14.05 -23.98
C TYR A 689 36.41 -15.28 -24.64
N LYS A 690 37.09 -15.72 -25.74
CA LYS A 690 36.79 -16.88 -26.55
C LYS A 690 37.15 -18.22 -25.87
N ASP A 691 38.09 -18.23 -24.93
CA ASP A 691 38.76 -19.46 -24.46
C ASP A 691 38.31 -19.92 -23.05
N ILE A 692 37.33 -19.22 -22.44
CA ILE A 692 36.93 -19.44 -21.04
C ILE A 692 35.87 -20.52 -20.89
N GLY A 693 35.04 -20.70 -21.88
CA GLY A 693 33.88 -21.62 -21.80
C GLY A 693 34.27 -23.00 -21.26
N SER A 694 35.26 -23.67 -21.86
CA SER A 694 35.60 -25.05 -21.48
C SER A 694 36.31 -25.18 -20.14
N LYS A 695 37.18 -24.20 -19.77
CA LYS A 695 37.94 -24.27 -18.50
C LYS A 695 37.16 -23.83 -17.27
N ALA A 696 36.27 -22.83 -17.41
CA ALA A 696 35.37 -22.43 -16.32
C ALA A 696 34.38 -23.54 -15.94
N PHE A 697 33.96 -24.34 -16.90
CA PHE A 697 33.03 -25.45 -16.69
C PHE A 697 33.49 -26.43 -15.62
N HIS A 698 34.72 -26.91 -15.70
CA HIS A 698 35.26 -27.93 -14.79
C HIS A 698 35.51 -27.38 -13.37
N LEU A 699 35.68 -26.08 -13.21
CA LEU A 699 35.95 -25.44 -11.92
C LEU A 699 34.66 -25.14 -11.15
N PHE A 700 33.55 -24.85 -11.86
CA PHE A 700 32.25 -24.59 -11.22
C PHE A 700 31.54 -25.87 -10.75
N ASP A 701 31.68 -27.00 -11.50
CA ASP A 701 30.93 -28.24 -11.23
C ASP A 701 31.32 -28.91 -9.90
N GLY A 702 32.55 -28.69 -9.41
CA GLY A 702 33.03 -29.35 -8.18
C GLY A 702 32.78 -28.56 -6.87
N LYS A 703 32.40 -27.30 -6.91
CA LYS A 703 32.37 -26.41 -5.74
C LYS A 703 31.02 -25.79 -5.41
N MET A 704 30.02 -25.89 -6.29
CA MET A 704 28.70 -25.31 -6.03
C MET A 704 27.83 -26.20 -5.17
N ARG A 705 27.29 -25.64 -4.06
CA ARG A 705 26.57 -26.37 -3.02
C ARG A 705 25.12 -26.69 -3.38
N THR A 706 24.53 -26.09 -4.42
CA THR A 706 23.15 -26.35 -4.82
C THR A 706 23.04 -26.62 -6.32
N PHE A 707 22.25 -27.61 -6.69
CA PHE A 707 21.97 -27.95 -8.10
C PHE A 707 21.43 -26.78 -8.92
N LYS A 708 20.70 -25.88 -8.28
CA LYS A 708 20.13 -24.70 -8.90
C LYS A 708 21.19 -23.69 -9.35
N LEU A 709 22.18 -23.41 -8.51
CA LEU A 709 23.25 -22.46 -8.84
C LEU A 709 24.11 -22.99 -10.01
N VAL A 710 24.35 -24.29 -10.06
CA VAL A 710 25.07 -24.91 -11.17
C VAL A 710 24.25 -24.78 -12.46
N TYR A 711 22.96 -25.09 -12.44
CA TYR A 711 22.07 -24.92 -13.59
C TYR A 711 22.06 -23.48 -14.12
N LEU A 712 21.87 -22.52 -13.25
CA LEU A 712 21.84 -21.08 -13.62
C LEU A 712 23.19 -20.61 -14.18
N SER A 713 24.31 -21.16 -13.68
CA SER A 713 25.64 -20.84 -14.21
C SER A 713 25.80 -21.31 -15.65
N TYR A 714 25.38 -22.56 -15.95
CA TYR A 714 25.40 -23.08 -17.31
C TYR A 714 24.46 -22.29 -18.23
N LEU A 715 23.28 -21.91 -17.73
CA LEU A 715 22.33 -21.13 -18.47
C LEU A 715 22.89 -19.73 -18.82
N ASN A 716 23.56 -19.07 -17.88
CA ASN A 716 24.21 -17.80 -18.09
C ASN A 716 25.36 -17.89 -19.09
N ILE A 717 26.14 -18.97 -19.06
CA ILE A 717 27.19 -19.23 -20.05
C ILE A 717 26.56 -19.43 -21.44
N LEU A 718 25.47 -20.16 -21.53
CA LEU A 718 24.70 -20.30 -22.77
C LEU A 718 24.29 -18.95 -23.35
N TYR A 719 23.71 -18.07 -22.51
CA TYR A 719 23.33 -16.71 -22.92
C TYR A 719 24.50 -15.92 -23.52
N VAL A 720 25.69 -16.08 -22.97
CA VAL A 720 26.88 -15.45 -23.49
C VAL A 720 27.20 -15.96 -24.91
N TYR A 721 27.20 -17.29 -25.08
CA TYR A 721 27.47 -17.90 -26.39
C TYR A 721 26.42 -17.50 -27.43
N LEU A 722 25.17 -17.33 -27.03
CA LEU A 722 24.10 -16.90 -27.94
C LEU A 722 24.17 -15.43 -28.34
N ARG A 723 24.85 -14.57 -27.57
CA ARG A 723 24.92 -13.10 -27.80
C ARG A 723 26.21 -12.61 -28.39
N VAL A 724 27.29 -13.39 -28.36
CA VAL A 724 28.60 -13.02 -28.86
C VAL A 724 28.83 -13.67 -30.23
N PRO A 725 28.85 -12.93 -31.34
CA PRO A 725 28.96 -13.52 -32.69
C PRO A 725 30.09 -14.51 -32.88
N SER A 726 31.26 -14.25 -32.28
CA SER A 726 32.41 -15.15 -32.38
C SER A 726 32.27 -16.44 -31.54
N MET A 727 31.42 -16.46 -30.53
CA MET A 727 31.12 -17.64 -29.71
C MET A 727 29.90 -18.40 -30.26
N PHE A 728 28.98 -17.69 -30.87
CA PHE A 728 27.79 -18.27 -31.49
C PHE A 728 28.11 -19.29 -32.59
N THR A 729 29.24 -19.16 -33.25
CA THR A 729 29.70 -20.11 -34.29
C THR A 729 30.27 -21.41 -33.69
N GLN A 730 30.54 -21.50 -32.41
CA GLN A 730 31.14 -22.67 -31.73
C GLN A 730 30.03 -23.64 -31.33
N LYS A 731 29.51 -24.40 -32.30
CA LYS A 731 28.39 -25.35 -32.12
C LYS A 731 28.68 -26.45 -31.08
N GLU A 732 29.90 -26.93 -31.05
CA GLU A 732 30.34 -28.00 -30.14
C GLU A 732 30.28 -27.54 -28.67
N ASP A 733 30.74 -26.32 -28.40
CA ASP A 733 30.70 -25.75 -27.06
C ASP A 733 29.26 -25.50 -26.60
N ILE A 734 28.40 -24.99 -27.49
CA ILE A 734 27.00 -24.76 -27.19
C ILE A 734 26.28 -26.08 -26.90
N GLU A 735 26.57 -27.13 -27.67
CA GLU A 735 26.00 -28.44 -27.44
C GLU A 735 26.49 -29.07 -26.12
N LEU A 736 27.77 -28.88 -25.78
CA LEU A 736 28.30 -29.30 -24.48
C LEU A 736 27.56 -28.56 -23.32
N ILE A 737 27.27 -27.27 -23.47
CA ILE A 737 26.49 -26.53 -22.47
C ILE A 737 25.10 -27.14 -22.31
N PHE A 738 24.42 -27.43 -23.41
CA PHE A 738 23.12 -28.08 -23.36
C PHE A 738 23.16 -29.46 -22.71
N GLN A 739 24.20 -30.25 -22.98
CA GLN A 739 24.40 -31.54 -22.32
C GLN A 739 24.57 -31.42 -20.80
N GLN A 740 25.24 -30.36 -20.34
CA GLN A 740 25.31 -30.07 -18.90
C GLN A 740 23.95 -29.63 -18.33
N LEU A 741 23.18 -28.81 -19.03
CA LEU A 741 21.83 -28.38 -18.62
C LEU A 741 20.87 -29.58 -18.55
N ASP A 742 20.97 -30.54 -19.45
CA ASP A 742 20.14 -31.78 -19.46
C ASP A 742 20.30 -32.67 -18.22
N ARG A 743 21.37 -32.46 -17.45
CA ARG A 743 21.58 -33.17 -16.16
C ARG A 743 20.53 -32.74 -15.10
N PHE A 744 19.89 -31.58 -15.28
CA PHE A 744 18.97 -30.99 -14.32
C PHE A 744 17.52 -31.17 -14.76
N LYS A 745 17.00 -32.40 -14.60
CA LYS A 745 15.66 -32.81 -15.07
C LYS A 745 14.51 -31.92 -14.62
N GLN A 746 14.62 -31.30 -13.47
CA GLN A 746 13.62 -30.35 -12.95
C GLN A 746 13.49 -29.07 -13.79
N TYR A 747 14.47 -28.76 -14.65
CA TYR A 747 14.48 -27.59 -15.52
C TYR A 747 14.37 -27.95 -17.02
N ASP A 748 13.99 -29.20 -17.34
CA ASP A 748 13.90 -29.68 -18.73
C ASP A 748 13.07 -28.75 -19.63
N ALA A 749 11.94 -28.26 -19.14
CA ALA A 749 11.08 -27.33 -19.88
C ALA A 749 11.83 -26.04 -20.27
N THR A 750 12.59 -25.46 -19.36
CA THR A 750 13.40 -24.26 -19.58
C THR A 750 14.58 -24.53 -20.51
N THR A 751 15.22 -25.68 -20.38
CA THR A 751 16.33 -26.10 -21.25
C THR A 751 15.85 -26.25 -22.70
N GLU A 752 14.72 -26.89 -22.94
CA GLU A 752 14.12 -27.01 -24.28
C GLU A 752 13.71 -25.65 -24.86
N TYR A 753 13.19 -24.74 -24.02
CA TYR A 753 12.92 -23.36 -24.45
C TYR A 753 14.19 -22.68 -24.97
N HIS A 754 15.31 -22.78 -24.28
CA HIS A 754 16.56 -22.19 -24.74
C HIS A 754 17.14 -22.88 -25.96
N ARG A 755 16.89 -24.19 -26.15
CA ARG A 755 17.20 -24.88 -27.42
C ARG A 755 16.36 -24.32 -28.58
N ALA A 756 15.08 -23.99 -28.32
CA ALA A 756 14.25 -23.34 -29.33
C ALA A 756 14.79 -21.93 -29.68
N CYS A 757 15.21 -21.14 -28.70
CA CYS A 757 15.88 -19.86 -28.93
C CYS A 757 17.15 -20.03 -29.79
N TYR A 758 17.99 -20.99 -29.47
CA TYR A 758 19.20 -21.26 -30.25
C TYR A 758 18.88 -21.69 -31.70
N GLY A 759 17.92 -22.56 -31.90
CA GLY A 759 17.46 -22.96 -33.24
C GLY A 759 16.93 -21.76 -34.05
N SER A 760 16.10 -20.93 -33.41
CA SER A 760 15.56 -19.72 -34.01
C SER A 760 16.63 -18.71 -34.40
N LEU A 761 17.61 -18.45 -33.54
CA LEU A 761 18.74 -17.57 -33.81
C LEU A 761 19.63 -18.05 -34.97
N ARG A 762 19.69 -19.37 -35.18
CA ARG A 762 20.42 -19.98 -36.31
C ARG A 762 19.62 -19.97 -37.61
N GLY A 763 18.33 -19.59 -37.56
CA GLY A 763 17.41 -19.71 -38.70
C GLY A 763 16.87 -21.12 -38.92
N ASP A 764 17.17 -22.06 -38.04
CA ASP A 764 16.64 -23.43 -38.09
C ASP A 764 15.24 -23.45 -37.45
N THR A 765 14.27 -22.99 -38.23
CA THR A 765 12.89 -22.79 -37.76
C THR A 765 12.16 -24.10 -37.47
N GLU A 766 12.53 -25.19 -38.12
CA GLU A 766 11.92 -26.50 -37.88
C GLU A 766 12.33 -27.08 -36.53
N GLU A 767 13.64 -27.12 -36.26
CA GLU A 767 14.18 -27.59 -34.98
C GLU A 767 13.73 -26.64 -33.84
N ALA A 768 13.70 -25.32 -34.07
CA ALA A 768 13.22 -24.34 -33.10
C ALA A 768 11.74 -24.61 -32.70
N MET A 769 10.86 -24.86 -33.67
CA MET A 769 9.46 -25.16 -33.41
C MET A 769 9.30 -26.48 -32.66
N LYS A 770 10.01 -27.52 -33.05
CA LYS A 770 10.02 -28.82 -32.38
C LYS A 770 10.45 -28.70 -30.91
N ARG A 771 11.52 -27.94 -30.63
CA ARG A 771 12.01 -27.70 -29.28
C ARG A 771 11.03 -26.85 -28.46
N LEU A 772 10.38 -25.88 -29.09
CA LEU A 772 9.36 -25.09 -28.43
C LEU A 772 8.15 -25.94 -28.02
N GLU A 773 7.69 -26.83 -28.92
CA GLU A 773 6.61 -27.75 -28.60
C GLU A 773 7.00 -28.70 -27.45
N SER A 774 8.24 -29.19 -27.45
CA SER A 774 8.78 -29.99 -26.34
C SER A 774 8.81 -29.20 -25.01
N ALA A 775 9.22 -27.94 -25.04
CA ALA A 775 9.22 -27.09 -23.87
C ALA A 775 7.82 -26.90 -23.28
N LEU A 776 6.84 -26.63 -24.14
CA LEU A 776 5.44 -26.45 -23.72
C LEU A 776 4.84 -27.75 -23.18
N ALA A 777 5.10 -28.88 -23.84
CA ALA A 777 4.66 -30.20 -23.36
C ALA A 777 5.27 -30.58 -22.00
N LYS A 778 6.46 -30.09 -21.70
CA LYS A 778 7.15 -30.24 -20.40
C LYS A 778 6.74 -29.18 -19.36
N GLY A 779 5.79 -28.29 -19.68
CA GLY A 779 5.23 -27.34 -18.72
C GLY A 779 5.87 -25.95 -18.73
N PHE A 780 6.58 -25.54 -19.80
CA PHE A 780 7.00 -24.14 -19.94
C PHE A 780 5.78 -23.25 -20.10
N GLY A 781 5.50 -22.41 -19.11
CA GLY A 781 4.23 -21.66 -19.00
C GLY A 781 4.32 -20.14 -19.24
N ASP A 782 5.51 -19.59 -19.58
CA ASP A 782 5.67 -18.16 -19.78
C ASP A 782 5.24 -17.69 -21.17
N SER A 783 3.92 -17.46 -21.33
CA SER A 783 3.36 -16.98 -22.61
C SER A 783 3.86 -15.59 -23.00
N PHE A 784 4.29 -14.77 -22.05
CA PHE A 784 4.84 -13.45 -22.30
C PHE A 784 6.24 -13.55 -22.92
N ALA A 785 7.13 -14.37 -22.31
CA ALA A 785 8.44 -14.64 -22.88
C ALA A 785 8.33 -15.17 -24.30
N LEU A 786 7.45 -16.14 -24.52
CA LEU A 786 7.24 -16.72 -25.85
C LEU A 786 6.84 -15.70 -26.93
N ARG A 787 6.04 -14.69 -26.57
CA ARG A 787 5.57 -13.67 -27.50
C ARG A 787 6.55 -12.51 -27.72
N ASN A 788 7.43 -12.27 -26.77
CA ASN A 788 8.25 -11.05 -26.74
C ASN A 788 9.76 -11.33 -26.77
N ASP A 789 10.20 -12.57 -26.65
CA ASP A 789 11.62 -12.88 -26.72
C ASP A 789 12.11 -12.76 -28.16
N LEU A 790 13.05 -11.84 -28.38
CA LEU A 790 13.65 -11.58 -29.68
C LEU A 790 14.45 -12.79 -30.22
N ASP A 791 14.85 -13.71 -29.36
CA ASP A 791 15.54 -14.94 -29.78
C ASP A 791 14.61 -15.90 -30.53
N LEU A 792 13.30 -15.75 -30.35
CA LEU A 792 12.29 -16.53 -31.06
C LEU A 792 11.76 -15.82 -32.31
N ALA A 793 12.29 -14.63 -32.67
CA ALA A 793 11.74 -13.79 -33.75
C ALA A 793 11.57 -14.50 -35.10
N ALA A 794 12.44 -15.48 -35.41
CA ALA A 794 12.35 -16.24 -36.65
C ALA A 794 11.10 -17.14 -36.69
N ILE A 795 10.72 -17.74 -35.54
CA ILE A 795 9.56 -18.64 -35.47
C ILE A 795 8.26 -17.95 -35.09
N GLN A 796 8.30 -16.81 -34.38
CA GLN A 796 7.11 -16.05 -33.99
C GLN A 796 6.25 -15.62 -35.19
N LYS A 797 6.87 -15.45 -36.38
CA LYS A 797 6.20 -15.08 -37.64
C LYS A 797 5.52 -16.26 -38.34
N LEU A 798 5.74 -17.46 -37.89
CA LEU A 798 5.21 -18.67 -38.52
C LEU A 798 3.74 -18.92 -38.13
N PRO A 799 2.88 -19.35 -39.04
CA PRO A 799 1.51 -19.75 -38.73
C PRO A 799 1.44 -20.90 -37.71
N SER A 800 2.42 -21.80 -37.71
CA SER A 800 2.56 -22.91 -36.76
C SER A 800 2.78 -22.43 -35.33
N PHE A 801 3.54 -21.33 -35.12
CA PHE A 801 3.70 -20.72 -33.81
C PHE A 801 2.37 -20.21 -33.26
N GLY A 802 1.58 -19.51 -34.08
CA GLY A 802 0.25 -19.04 -33.69
C GLY A 802 -0.72 -20.15 -33.32
N LYS A 803 -0.64 -21.30 -34.00
CA LYS A 803 -1.43 -22.51 -33.67
C LYS A 803 -0.98 -23.11 -32.35
N LEU A 804 0.33 -23.23 -32.13
CA LEU A 804 0.92 -23.75 -30.90
C LEU A 804 0.56 -22.89 -29.69
N MET A 805 0.63 -21.57 -29.83
CA MET A 805 0.24 -20.63 -28.77
C MET A 805 -1.24 -20.74 -28.40
N LYS A 806 -2.13 -20.95 -29.38
CA LYS A 806 -3.55 -21.16 -29.11
C LYS A 806 -3.85 -22.51 -28.46
N GLN A 807 -3.05 -23.54 -28.72
CA GLN A 807 -3.20 -24.86 -28.12
C GLN A 807 -2.86 -24.87 -26.62
N TYR A 808 -1.84 -24.12 -26.20
CA TYR A 808 -1.32 -24.16 -24.84
C TYR A 808 -1.76 -22.98 -23.98
N PHE A 809 -2.14 -21.86 -24.59
CA PHE A 809 -2.55 -20.64 -23.90
C PHE A 809 -3.89 -20.14 -24.45
N LYS A 810 -4.96 -20.63 -23.90
CA LYS A 810 -6.33 -20.20 -24.21
C LYS A 810 -6.67 -18.83 -23.62
#